data_55d36b107cea43ab00a1452d23ebb53f
#
_entry.id   55d36b107cea43ab00a1452d23ebb53f
#
_cell.length_a   1.000
_cell.length_b   1.000
_cell.length_c   1.000
_cell.angle_alpha   90.00
_cell.angle_beta   90.00
_cell.angle_gamma   90.00
#
_symmetry.space_group_name_H-M   'P 1'
#
loop_
_entity.id
_entity.type
_entity.pdbx_description
1 polymer ?
#
loop_
_entity_poly.entity_id
_entity_poly.type
_entity_poly.pdbx_seq_one_letter_code
_entity_poly.pdbx_strand_id
1 'polypeptide(L)'
;MTTQRDLSLAYSPGVAVPVEAIAQAPETAYDYTNKGNLVAVISNGTAILGLGNLGALASKPVMEGKSVLFKRFADVNSIDIELDTEDPDAFINAVRLMGPTFGGINLEDIKAPECFIIEQRLKEEMDIPVFHDDQHGTAVICAAGLLNALRISGKKIEDCRIVLNGAGAAGIACIELLKAMGAKHNNCIVCDTKGVIYQGRTEGMNQWKSAHAATTDLRSLEEAMKGADVFLGVSVKGAVTPEMVASMGDNPVIFAMANPDPEITPEEAHEIRQDAIVATGRSDYPNQVNNVLGFPYLFRGALDINARAINDEMKIACAHALANLAREDVPDEDYIIPTPFDPRLIHRIPPAVAQAGMDTGVARRPIVDMEAYEVNLKTRMDPTASILRGLNVRARAAQARMIFAEGDDPRVLRAAVLYQRSGFGKALVVGREQDVKEKLEAAGLADAVSELEVINAANTPHLETYKEFLYNRLQRKGFDNQDIHRLAARDRHVFSALMLAHGHGDGLVTGATRKSAHVLGLINHVFDASAQDGAVGVTAVLQRGRIVLISDTLVHEWPDQTDLANIAERGAGVARDLGLDPRVAFVSFSTFGYPVSERAHKMQLAPEVLDQRRVDFEYEGEMTVDVALNTKVQEQYPFSRLTGPANVLVVPARHSASISVKLMQEMGGATVIGPILTGVNTSIQICSTVSTENDILNMAVLAACKVGSKG
;
A
#
# COMPACT_ATOMS: atom_id res chain seq x y z
N MET A 1 -6.06 27.35 -12.20
CA MET A 1 -6.69 28.46 -12.92
C MET A 1 -5.59 29.39 -13.38
N THR A 2 -5.40 29.52 -14.67
CA THR A 2 -4.33 30.34 -15.28
C THR A 2 -4.88 31.36 -16.28
N THR A 3 -6.12 31.23 -16.69
CA THR A 3 -6.77 32.13 -17.66
C THR A 3 -8.04 32.76 -17.11
N GLN A 4 -8.45 33.88 -17.71
CA GLN A 4 -9.73 34.52 -17.35
C GLN A 4 -10.94 33.63 -17.69
N ARG A 5 -10.81 32.76 -18.69
CA ARG A 5 -11.83 31.76 -19.00
C ARG A 5 -11.96 30.74 -17.86
N ASP A 6 -10.85 30.26 -17.31
CA ASP A 6 -10.88 29.32 -16.18
C ASP A 6 -11.55 29.97 -14.95
N LEU A 7 -11.26 31.25 -14.71
CA LEU A 7 -11.87 32.01 -13.62
C LEU A 7 -13.40 32.17 -13.84
N SER A 8 -13.84 32.48 -15.06
CA SER A 8 -15.26 32.65 -15.37
C SER A 8 -16.06 31.34 -15.29
N LEU A 9 -15.42 30.21 -15.54
CA LEU A 9 -16.03 28.88 -15.39
C LEU A 9 -16.07 28.44 -13.92
N ALA A 10 -14.97 28.65 -13.19
CA ALA A 10 -14.84 28.18 -11.81
C ALA A 10 -15.50 29.10 -10.78
N TYR A 11 -15.76 30.34 -11.13
CA TYR A 11 -16.37 31.33 -10.24
C TYR A 11 -17.47 32.11 -10.97
N SER A 12 -17.33 33.41 -11.16
CA SER A 12 -18.37 34.21 -11.78
C SER A 12 -18.10 34.43 -13.27
N PRO A 13 -19.09 34.26 -14.18
CA PRO A 13 -20.50 33.89 -13.97
C PRO A 13 -20.81 32.38 -13.97
N GLY A 14 -19.88 31.51 -14.34
CA GLY A 14 -20.14 30.10 -14.62
C GLY A 14 -20.72 29.32 -13.43
N VAL A 15 -20.33 29.67 -12.18
CA VAL A 15 -20.83 29.02 -10.96
C VAL A 15 -22.34 29.20 -10.74
N ALA A 16 -22.97 30.17 -11.39
CA ALA A 16 -24.43 30.39 -11.27
C ALA A 16 -25.24 29.19 -11.77
N VAL A 17 -24.76 28.50 -12.82
CA VAL A 17 -25.43 27.32 -13.39
C VAL A 17 -25.60 26.19 -12.36
N PRO A 18 -24.53 25.67 -11.72
CA PRO A 18 -24.68 24.66 -10.68
C PRO A 18 -25.44 25.17 -9.45
N VAL A 19 -25.35 26.43 -9.08
CA VAL A 19 -26.13 27.00 -7.98
C VAL A 19 -27.63 26.90 -8.27
N GLU A 20 -28.09 27.30 -9.46
CA GLU A 20 -29.50 27.20 -9.87
C GLU A 20 -29.95 25.73 -9.94
N ALA A 21 -29.12 24.83 -10.48
CA ALA A 21 -29.41 23.40 -10.55
C ALA A 21 -29.63 22.81 -9.14
N ILE A 22 -28.73 23.10 -8.19
CA ILE A 22 -28.85 22.63 -6.81
C ILE A 22 -30.04 23.22 -6.09
N ALA A 23 -30.37 24.49 -6.34
CA ALA A 23 -31.55 25.12 -5.78
C ALA A 23 -32.86 24.46 -6.25
N GLN A 24 -32.90 23.97 -7.50
CA GLN A 24 -34.04 23.26 -8.08
C GLN A 24 -34.11 21.80 -7.68
N ALA A 25 -32.95 21.13 -7.58
CA ALA A 25 -32.81 19.71 -7.27
C ALA A 25 -31.62 19.52 -6.32
N PRO A 26 -31.82 19.59 -4.99
CA PRO A 26 -30.77 19.57 -3.97
C PRO A 26 -29.84 18.33 -4.03
N GLU A 27 -30.33 17.20 -4.52
CA GLU A 27 -29.55 15.97 -4.73
C GLU A 27 -28.41 16.15 -5.75
N THR A 28 -28.50 17.09 -6.66
CA THR A 28 -27.44 17.41 -7.63
C THR A 28 -26.20 18.04 -6.99
N ALA A 29 -26.28 18.44 -5.71
CA ALA A 29 -25.12 18.88 -4.94
C ALA A 29 -24.02 17.79 -4.87
N TYR A 30 -24.40 16.51 -4.88
CA TYR A 30 -23.46 15.39 -4.90
C TYR A 30 -22.73 15.25 -6.24
N ASP A 31 -23.28 15.76 -7.33
CA ASP A 31 -22.68 15.72 -8.66
C ASP A 31 -21.84 16.99 -8.96
N TYR A 32 -22.32 18.16 -8.51
CA TYR A 32 -21.70 19.45 -8.86
C TYR A 32 -20.71 19.97 -7.83
N THR A 33 -20.64 19.36 -6.65
CA THR A 33 -19.76 19.82 -5.57
C THR A 33 -18.92 18.66 -5.01
N ASN A 34 -18.01 19.00 -4.10
CA ASN A 34 -17.20 18.01 -3.39
C ASN A 34 -17.99 17.22 -2.32
N LYS A 35 -19.27 17.58 -2.06
CA LYS A 35 -20.11 16.96 -1.02
C LYS A 35 -20.15 15.44 -1.13
N GLY A 36 -20.27 14.90 -2.34
CA GLY A 36 -20.33 13.43 -2.57
C GLY A 36 -19.06 12.66 -2.20
N ASN A 37 -17.94 13.37 -1.97
CA ASN A 37 -16.65 12.75 -1.64
C ASN A 37 -15.93 13.45 -0.47
N LEU A 38 -16.67 14.07 0.45
CA LEU A 38 -16.10 14.85 1.55
C LEU A 38 -16.67 14.37 2.90
N VAL A 39 -15.79 13.95 3.81
CA VAL A 39 -16.10 13.54 5.18
C VAL A 39 -15.49 14.53 6.17
N ALA A 40 -16.26 14.96 7.18
CA ALA A 40 -15.70 15.66 8.33
C ALA A 40 -15.21 14.64 9.37
N VAL A 41 -14.02 14.85 9.89
CA VAL A 41 -13.50 14.18 11.10
C VAL A 41 -13.68 15.14 12.26
N ILE A 42 -14.58 14.84 13.20
CA ILE A 42 -14.99 15.79 14.24
C ILE A 42 -14.69 15.24 15.63
N SER A 43 -13.99 16.04 16.42
CA SER A 43 -13.61 15.72 17.80
C SER A 43 -13.82 16.92 18.73
N ASN A 44 -13.93 16.65 20.03
CA ASN A 44 -13.72 17.64 21.08
C ASN A 44 -12.52 17.32 21.98
N GLY A 45 -11.76 16.30 21.65
CA GLY A 45 -10.51 15.94 22.33
C GLY A 45 -10.69 15.46 23.78
N THR A 46 -11.84 14.87 24.11
CA THR A 46 -12.15 14.44 25.49
C THR A 46 -11.70 13.01 25.81
N ALA A 47 -11.21 12.25 24.77
CA ALA A 47 -10.71 10.88 24.92
C ALA A 47 -9.55 10.54 23.96
N ILE A 48 -8.52 11.38 23.91
CA ILE A 48 -7.43 11.30 22.94
C ILE A 48 -6.53 10.09 23.20
N LEU A 49 -6.48 9.09 22.29
CA LEU A 49 -5.51 7.98 22.22
C LEU A 49 -5.15 7.35 23.58
N GLY A 50 -6.09 7.22 24.53
CA GLY A 50 -5.80 6.72 25.88
C GLY A 50 -5.10 7.74 26.79
N LEU A 51 -4.78 8.94 26.32
CA LEU A 51 -4.23 10.05 27.12
C LEU A 51 -5.30 10.81 27.90
N GLY A 52 -6.57 10.57 27.59
CA GLY A 52 -7.70 11.17 28.26
C GLY A 52 -8.12 12.53 27.68
N ASN A 53 -8.72 13.36 28.51
CA ASN A 53 -9.21 14.68 28.11
C ASN A 53 -8.06 15.71 28.09
N LEU A 54 -7.57 16.02 26.91
CA LEU A 54 -6.55 17.06 26.68
C LEU A 54 -7.10 18.28 25.91
N GLY A 55 -8.39 18.22 25.53
CA GLY A 55 -9.09 19.30 24.87
C GLY A 55 -8.99 19.30 23.33
N ALA A 56 -9.85 20.06 22.70
CA ALA A 56 -10.03 20.09 21.25
C ALA A 56 -8.73 20.40 20.47
N LEU A 57 -7.98 21.41 20.85
CA LEU A 57 -6.76 21.80 20.15
C LEU A 57 -5.70 20.69 20.17
N ALA A 58 -5.59 19.95 21.27
CA ALA A 58 -4.62 18.88 21.40
C ALA A 58 -4.97 17.64 20.55
N SER A 59 -6.25 17.45 20.16
CA SER A 59 -6.67 16.36 19.30
C SER A 59 -6.28 16.55 17.82
N LYS A 60 -5.99 17.79 17.41
CA LYS A 60 -5.75 18.14 16.00
C LYS A 60 -4.75 17.24 15.26
N PRO A 61 -3.58 16.89 15.79
CA PRO A 61 -2.64 16.02 15.08
C PRO A 61 -3.23 14.62 14.77
N VAL A 62 -4.07 14.09 15.65
CA VAL A 62 -4.77 12.81 15.45
C VAL A 62 -5.82 12.94 14.34
N MET A 63 -6.60 14.02 14.34
CA MET A 63 -7.65 14.27 13.36
C MET A 63 -7.08 14.53 11.96
N GLU A 64 -5.98 15.31 11.85
CA GLU A 64 -5.24 15.46 10.60
C GLU A 64 -4.70 14.10 10.09
N GLY A 65 -4.15 13.29 10.98
CA GLY A 65 -3.73 11.91 10.68
C GLY A 65 -4.89 11.07 10.12
N LYS A 66 -6.06 11.11 10.77
CA LYS A 66 -7.27 10.43 10.32
C LYS A 66 -7.70 10.90 8.92
N SER A 67 -7.64 12.20 8.65
CA SER A 67 -7.95 12.78 7.34
C SER A 67 -7.00 12.29 6.24
N VAL A 68 -5.70 12.16 6.55
CA VAL A 68 -4.70 11.56 5.63
C VAL A 68 -5.05 10.10 5.32
N LEU A 69 -5.48 9.32 6.32
CA LEU A 69 -5.86 7.92 6.12
C LEU A 69 -7.08 7.77 5.21
N PHE A 70 -8.11 8.61 5.35
CA PHE A 70 -9.25 8.67 4.44
C PHE A 70 -8.81 8.86 2.99
N LYS A 71 -7.94 9.85 2.75
CA LYS A 71 -7.42 10.13 1.40
C LYS A 71 -6.54 9.01 0.88
N ARG A 72 -5.63 8.51 1.70
CA ARG A 72 -4.63 7.52 1.31
C ARG A 72 -5.23 6.15 0.96
N PHE A 73 -6.23 5.69 1.73
CA PHE A 73 -6.74 4.33 1.62
C PHE A 73 -8.04 4.21 0.82
N ALA A 74 -8.84 5.28 0.75
CA ALA A 74 -10.15 5.23 0.10
C ALA A 74 -10.42 6.38 -0.89
N ASP A 75 -9.44 7.24 -1.15
CA ASP A 75 -9.61 8.46 -1.96
C ASP A 75 -10.81 9.31 -1.52
N VAL A 76 -11.10 9.34 -0.24
CA VAL A 76 -12.11 10.21 0.37
C VAL A 76 -11.42 11.50 0.81
N ASN A 77 -11.93 12.63 0.36
CA ASN A 77 -11.50 13.93 0.86
C ASN A 77 -11.99 14.10 2.28
N SER A 78 -11.17 14.67 3.16
CA SER A 78 -11.54 14.86 4.55
C SER A 78 -11.05 16.20 5.08
N ILE A 79 -11.80 16.76 6.01
CA ILE A 79 -11.46 17.96 6.78
C ILE A 79 -11.68 17.62 8.25
N ASP A 80 -10.65 17.84 9.05
CA ASP A 80 -10.72 17.74 10.51
C ASP A 80 -11.30 19.02 11.12
N ILE A 81 -12.13 18.85 12.16
CA ILE A 81 -12.84 19.92 12.85
C ILE A 81 -12.83 19.65 14.35
N GLU A 82 -12.10 20.46 15.08
CA GLU A 82 -11.98 20.39 16.53
C GLU A 82 -12.95 21.39 17.16
N LEU A 83 -13.97 20.88 17.86
CA LEU A 83 -14.98 21.69 18.52
C LEU A 83 -14.62 21.90 19.99
N ASP A 84 -14.36 23.15 20.38
CA ASP A 84 -13.97 23.52 21.73
C ASP A 84 -15.21 23.58 22.66
N THR A 85 -15.80 22.41 22.90
CA THR A 85 -16.95 22.27 23.83
C THR A 85 -17.02 20.84 24.40
N GLU A 86 -17.34 20.73 25.68
CA GLU A 86 -17.72 19.46 26.32
C GLU A 86 -19.24 19.30 26.45
N ASP A 87 -20.03 20.32 26.11
CA ASP A 87 -21.48 20.24 26.12
C ASP A 87 -22.00 19.47 24.89
N PRO A 88 -22.66 18.31 25.07
CA PRO A 88 -23.20 17.53 23.98
C PRO A 88 -24.19 18.27 23.09
N ASP A 89 -25.04 19.13 23.67
CA ASP A 89 -26.05 19.86 22.90
C ASP A 89 -25.39 20.92 22.00
N ALA A 90 -24.39 21.64 22.51
CA ALA A 90 -23.61 22.59 21.72
C ALA A 90 -22.85 21.87 20.58
N PHE A 91 -22.24 20.72 20.87
CA PHE A 91 -21.54 19.90 19.89
C PHE A 91 -22.49 19.42 18.77
N ILE A 92 -23.60 18.80 19.14
CA ILE A 92 -24.61 18.29 18.20
C ILE A 92 -25.12 19.41 17.31
N ASN A 93 -25.46 20.58 17.88
CA ASN A 93 -25.96 21.71 17.11
C ASN A 93 -24.92 22.22 16.11
N ALA A 94 -23.64 22.31 16.50
CA ALA A 94 -22.56 22.72 15.59
C ALA A 94 -22.41 21.73 14.40
N VAL A 95 -22.36 20.43 14.67
CA VAL A 95 -22.23 19.41 13.63
C VAL A 95 -23.43 19.39 12.69
N ARG A 96 -24.64 19.47 13.22
CA ARG A 96 -25.87 19.49 12.43
C ARG A 96 -25.91 20.66 11.43
N LEU A 97 -25.46 21.84 11.83
CA LEU A 97 -25.44 23.03 10.97
C LEU A 97 -24.41 22.91 9.83
N MET A 98 -23.38 22.07 9.96
CA MET A 98 -22.40 21.82 8.93
C MET A 98 -22.84 20.75 7.90
N GLY A 99 -23.94 20.05 8.14
CA GLY A 99 -24.44 18.95 7.29
C GLY A 99 -24.54 19.25 5.79
N PRO A 100 -24.91 20.46 5.33
CA PRO A 100 -24.92 20.80 3.92
C PRO A 100 -23.56 20.62 3.22
N THR A 101 -22.45 20.79 3.93
CA THR A 101 -21.09 20.73 3.36
C THR A 101 -20.61 19.30 3.11
N PHE A 102 -20.97 18.35 3.98
CA PHE A 102 -20.36 17.03 4.02
C PHE A 102 -21.28 15.93 3.48
N GLY A 103 -20.66 14.89 2.90
CA GLY A 103 -21.33 13.65 2.52
C GLY A 103 -21.38 12.63 3.65
N GLY A 104 -20.58 12.80 4.71
CA GLY A 104 -20.56 11.98 5.90
C GLY A 104 -19.79 12.61 7.05
N ILE A 105 -20.03 12.13 8.26
CA ILE A 105 -19.42 12.60 9.52
C ILE A 105 -18.73 11.40 10.20
N ASN A 106 -17.44 11.52 10.46
CA ASN A 106 -16.68 10.64 11.34
C ASN A 106 -16.47 11.34 12.69
N LEU A 107 -17.03 10.79 13.76
CA LEU A 107 -16.78 11.23 15.13
C LEU A 107 -15.56 10.49 15.69
N GLU A 108 -14.71 11.20 16.43
CA GLU A 108 -13.43 10.67 16.91
C GLU A 108 -13.09 11.23 18.29
N ASP A 109 -12.46 10.41 19.15
CA ASP A 109 -11.89 10.81 20.44
C ASP A 109 -12.86 11.56 21.37
N ILE A 110 -14.14 11.13 21.40
CA ILE A 110 -15.17 11.66 22.29
C ILE A 110 -15.41 10.67 23.43
N LYS A 111 -15.33 11.16 24.69
CA LYS A 111 -15.48 10.31 25.88
C LYS A 111 -16.89 9.71 26.01
N ALA A 112 -16.95 8.51 26.60
CA ALA A 112 -18.22 7.91 27.02
C ALA A 112 -18.63 8.47 28.41
N PRO A 113 -19.95 8.68 28.67
CA PRO A 113 -21.10 8.26 27.85
C PRO A 113 -21.55 9.29 26.80
N GLU A 114 -20.95 10.47 26.73
CA GLU A 114 -21.37 11.56 25.83
C GLU A 114 -21.30 11.15 24.36
N CYS A 115 -20.32 10.35 23.96
CA CYS A 115 -20.17 9.86 22.58
C CYS A 115 -21.42 9.10 22.10
N PHE A 116 -22.08 8.32 22.95
CA PHE A 116 -23.29 7.58 22.57
C PHE A 116 -24.46 8.54 22.32
N ILE A 117 -24.63 9.56 23.19
CA ILE A 117 -25.69 10.55 23.06
C ILE A 117 -25.50 11.36 21.78
N ILE A 118 -24.28 11.83 21.56
CA ILE A 118 -23.91 12.66 20.40
C ILE A 118 -24.16 11.88 19.10
N GLU A 119 -23.64 10.65 19.01
CA GLU A 119 -23.80 9.86 17.79
C GLU A 119 -25.27 9.51 17.52
N GLN A 120 -26.01 9.05 18.53
CA GLN A 120 -27.40 8.66 18.37
C GLN A 120 -28.22 9.85 17.85
N ARG A 121 -28.13 11.02 18.49
CA ARG A 121 -28.88 12.19 18.09
C ARG A 121 -28.48 12.69 16.69
N LEU A 122 -27.20 12.70 16.37
CA LEU A 122 -26.77 13.10 15.02
C LEU A 122 -27.27 12.13 13.95
N LYS A 123 -27.34 10.83 14.23
CA LYS A 123 -27.94 9.83 13.31
C LYS A 123 -29.45 10.09 13.10
N GLU A 124 -30.15 10.56 14.13
CA GLU A 124 -31.57 10.86 14.04
C GLU A 124 -31.85 12.22 13.35
N GLU A 125 -30.96 13.20 13.56
CA GLU A 125 -31.17 14.60 13.11
C GLU A 125 -30.52 14.90 11.74
N MET A 126 -29.60 14.03 11.23
CA MET A 126 -28.88 14.25 9.98
C MET A 126 -29.28 13.21 8.93
N ASP A 127 -29.35 13.65 7.67
CA ASP A 127 -29.68 12.82 6.52
C ASP A 127 -28.42 12.41 5.70
N ILE A 128 -27.30 12.25 6.40
CA ILE A 128 -26.01 11.75 5.90
C ILE A 128 -25.40 10.77 6.90
N PRO A 129 -24.51 9.85 6.48
CA PRO A 129 -23.85 8.92 7.39
C PRO A 129 -23.14 9.61 8.54
N VAL A 130 -23.46 9.21 9.78
CA VAL A 130 -22.72 9.55 11.00
C VAL A 130 -22.18 8.26 11.59
N PHE A 131 -20.90 8.24 11.90
CA PHE A 131 -20.18 7.06 12.35
C PHE A 131 -19.12 7.47 13.38
N HIS A 132 -19.06 6.79 14.52
CA HIS A 132 -18.04 7.00 15.54
C HIS A 132 -16.99 5.88 15.43
N ASP A 133 -15.77 6.22 15.01
CA ASP A 133 -14.76 5.19 14.70
C ASP A 133 -14.27 4.44 15.93
N ASP A 134 -14.04 5.11 17.07
CA ASP A 134 -13.64 4.42 18.31
C ASP A 134 -14.67 3.40 18.79
N GLN A 135 -15.95 3.59 18.47
CA GLN A 135 -16.99 2.62 18.74
C GLN A 135 -17.01 1.53 17.66
N HIS A 136 -17.42 1.91 16.47
CA HIS A 136 -17.80 0.97 15.42
C HIS A 136 -16.63 0.50 14.57
N GLY A 137 -15.57 1.31 14.38
CA GLY A 137 -14.35 0.88 13.71
C GLY A 137 -13.71 -0.27 14.47
N THR A 138 -13.50 -0.10 15.77
CA THR A 138 -12.96 -1.16 16.64
C THR A 138 -13.85 -2.40 16.64
N ALA A 139 -15.17 -2.24 16.72
CA ALA A 139 -16.11 -3.37 16.69
C ALA A 139 -16.03 -4.16 15.39
N VAL A 140 -15.97 -3.50 14.23
CA VAL A 140 -15.88 -4.15 12.91
C VAL A 140 -14.59 -4.96 12.78
N ILE A 141 -13.45 -4.38 13.15
CA ILE A 141 -12.16 -5.06 13.01
C ILE A 141 -12.04 -6.23 13.99
N CYS A 142 -12.50 -6.03 15.22
CA CYS A 142 -12.56 -7.08 16.22
C CYS A 142 -13.42 -8.24 15.74
N ALA A 143 -14.62 -7.97 15.21
CA ALA A 143 -15.51 -8.98 14.66
C ALA A 143 -14.86 -9.73 13.48
N ALA A 144 -14.19 -9.03 12.58
CA ALA A 144 -13.51 -9.62 11.42
C ALA A 144 -12.42 -10.63 11.84
N GLY A 145 -11.52 -10.23 12.75
CA GLY A 145 -10.48 -11.10 13.28
C GLY A 145 -11.07 -12.27 14.06
N LEU A 146 -12.09 -12.01 14.89
CA LEU A 146 -12.74 -13.05 15.69
C LEU A 146 -13.40 -14.13 14.82
N LEU A 147 -14.05 -13.78 13.71
CA LEU A 147 -14.63 -14.76 12.76
C LEU A 147 -13.59 -15.78 12.27
N ASN A 148 -12.36 -15.36 12.02
CA ASN A 148 -11.30 -16.25 11.57
C ASN A 148 -10.66 -17.01 12.75
N ALA A 149 -10.42 -16.37 13.88
CA ALA A 149 -9.92 -17.01 15.08
C ALA A 149 -10.85 -18.13 15.56
N LEU A 150 -12.16 -17.89 15.56
CA LEU A 150 -13.16 -18.92 15.91
C LEU A 150 -13.18 -20.09 14.90
N ARG A 151 -12.99 -19.81 13.62
CA ARG A 151 -12.89 -20.86 12.60
C ARG A 151 -11.66 -21.73 12.81
N ILE A 152 -10.50 -21.14 13.09
CA ILE A 152 -9.23 -21.84 13.36
C ILE A 152 -9.36 -22.70 14.62
N SER A 153 -9.93 -22.14 15.69
CA SER A 153 -10.16 -22.85 16.96
C SER A 153 -11.33 -23.85 16.93
N GLY A 154 -12.06 -23.94 15.80
CA GLY A 154 -13.20 -24.86 15.63
C GLY A 154 -14.44 -24.50 16.43
N LYS A 155 -14.58 -23.25 16.86
CA LYS A 155 -15.66 -22.75 17.72
C LYS A 155 -16.73 -22.00 16.92
N LYS A 156 -17.94 -21.94 17.45
CA LYS A 156 -19.05 -21.14 16.91
C LYS A 156 -19.38 -20.01 17.87
N ILE A 157 -19.64 -18.82 17.35
CA ILE A 157 -19.87 -17.60 18.13
C ILE A 157 -21.05 -17.76 19.11
N GLU A 158 -22.12 -18.47 18.71
CA GLU A 158 -23.30 -18.71 19.53
C GLU A 158 -23.03 -19.58 20.78
N ASP A 159 -21.95 -20.36 20.77
CA ASP A 159 -21.60 -21.27 21.87
C ASP A 159 -20.45 -20.75 22.73
N CYS A 160 -19.75 -19.70 22.25
CA CYS A 160 -18.61 -19.12 22.96
C CYS A 160 -19.02 -18.33 24.19
N ARG A 161 -18.20 -18.46 25.26
CA ARG A 161 -18.19 -17.56 26.39
C ARG A 161 -17.20 -16.44 26.11
N ILE A 162 -17.72 -15.23 25.93
CA ILE A 162 -16.96 -14.03 25.57
C ILE A 162 -16.84 -13.14 26.79
N VAL A 163 -15.62 -12.81 27.20
CA VAL A 163 -15.32 -11.86 28.26
C VAL A 163 -14.78 -10.58 27.67
N LEU A 164 -15.45 -9.47 27.91
CA LEU A 164 -15.02 -8.14 27.51
C LEU A 164 -14.59 -7.34 28.72
N ASN A 165 -13.37 -6.82 28.73
CA ASN A 165 -12.85 -5.94 29.78
C ASN A 165 -12.67 -4.52 29.25
N GLY A 166 -13.50 -3.59 29.75
CA GLY A 166 -13.58 -2.19 29.34
C GLY A 166 -14.94 -1.81 28.76
N ALA A 167 -15.87 -1.37 29.62
CA ALA A 167 -17.24 -0.99 29.24
C ALA A 167 -17.34 0.49 28.80
N GLY A 168 -16.37 0.95 28.00
CA GLY A 168 -16.34 2.26 27.34
C GLY A 168 -16.94 2.20 25.94
N ALA A 169 -16.66 3.23 25.13
CA ALA A 169 -17.14 3.36 23.76
C ALA A 169 -16.91 2.13 22.89
N ALA A 170 -15.65 1.70 22.76
CA ALA A 170 -15.26 0.52 21.98
C ALA A 170 -15.88 -0.77 22.50
N GLY A 171 -15.83 -1.00 23.81
CA GLY A 171 -16.32 -2.24 24.42
C GLY A 171 -17.81 -2.46 24.24
N ILE A 172 -18.64 -1.45 24.47
CA ILE A 172 -20.08 -1.52 24.25
C ILE A 172 -20.38 -1.83 22.78
N ALA A 173 -19.76 -1.11 21.84
CA ALA A 173 -19.97 -1.34 20.41
C ALA A 173 -19.51 -2.72 19.95
N CYS A 174 -18.38 -3.24 20.47
CA CYS A 174 -17.92 -4.61 20.17
C CYS A 174 -18.97 -5.64 20.57
N ILE A 175 -19.49 -5.55 21.81
CA ILE A 175 -20.45 -6.54 22.30
C ILE A 175 -21.80 -6.44 21.60
N GLU A 176 -22.24 -5.24 21.21
CA GLU A 176 -23.44 -5.03 20.39
C GLU A 176 -23.31 -5.72 19.03
N LEU A 177 -22.21 -5.47 18.32
CA LEU A 177 -21.98 -6.06 17.01
C LEU A 177 -21.89 -7.59 17.08
N LEU A 178 -21.16 -8.15 18.07
CA LEU A 178 -21.04 -9.59 18.25
C LEU A 178 -22.38 -10.25 18.59
N LYS A 179 -23.23 -9.59 19.36
CA LYS A 179 -24.62 -10.06 19.61
C LYS A 179 -25.47 -10.03 18.33
N ALA A 180 -25.34 -8.99 17.51
CA ALA A 180 -25.99 -8.92 16.20
C ALA A 180 -25.52 -10.04 15.27
N MET A 181 -24.27 -10.51 15.44
CA MET A 181 -23.69 -11.63 14.69
C MET A 181 -23.98 -13.03 15.29
N GLY A 182 -24.72 -13.10 16.41
CA GLY A 182 -25.20 -14.37 16.98
C GLY A 182 -24.64 -14.73 18.36
N ALA A 183 -23.80 -13.92 18.99
CA ALA A 183 -23.36 -14.17 20.35
C ALA A 183 -24.53 -14.09 21.33
N LYS A 184 -24.67 -15.10 22.22
CA LYS A 184 -25.77 -15.14 23.19
C LYS A 184 -25.55 -14.14 24.32
N HIS A 185 -26.60 -13.40 24.67
CA HIS A 185 -26.54 -12.34 25.66
C HIS A 185 -25.85 -12.74 26.98
N ASN A 186 -26.27 -13.85 27.57
CA ASN A 186 -25.73 -14.31 28.87
C ASN A 186 -24.34 -14.96 28.77
N ASN A 187 -23.87 -15.27 27.56
CA ASN A 187 -22.51 -15.74 27.34
C ASN A 187 -21.51 -14.58 27.17
N CYS A 188 -22.01 -13.36 27.02
CA CYS A 188 -21.20 -12.14 26.90
C CYS A 188 -21.07 -11.49 28.27
N ILE A 189 -19.94 -11.69 28.93
CA ILE A 189 -19.65 -11.12 30.26
C ILE A 189 -18.84 -9.84 30.10
N VAL A 190 -19.44 -8.72 30.40
CA VAL A 190 -18.80 -7.39 30.33
C VAL A 190 -18.26 -7.00 31.70
N CYS A 191 -17.02 -6.55 31.75
CA CYS A 191 -16.35 -6.06 32.97
C CYS A 191 -15.96 -4.59 32.82
N ASP A 192 -15.98 -3.86 33.91
CA ASP A 192 -15.41 -2.53 34.08
C ASP A 192 -14.53 -2.44 35.32
N THR A 193 -14.09 -1.23 35.69
CA THR A 193 -13.24 -1.00 36.86
C THR A 193 -13.85 -1.46 38.21
N LYS A 194 -15.15 -1.78 38.21
CA LYS A 194 -15.89 -2.27 39.38
C LYS A 194 -16.18 -3.79 39.30
N GLY A 195 -15.64 -4.47 38.29
CA GLY A 195 -15.86 -5.90 38.01
C GLY A 195 -16.98 -6.16 37.00
N VAL A 196 -17.59 -7.34 37.12
CA VAL A 196 -18.62 -7.81 36.16
C VAL A 196 -19.87 -6.93 36.20
N ILE A 197 -20.40 -6.65 35.01
CA ILE A 197 -21.70 -5.99 34.80
C ILE A 197 -22.78 -7.09 34.79
N TYR A 198 -23.50 -7.20 35.91
CA TYR A 198 -24.54 -8.22 36.11
C TYR A 198 -25.91 -7.60 36.38
N GLN A 199 -26.96 -8.36 36.18
CA GLN A 199 -28.34 -7.91 36.45
C GLN A 199 -28.53 -7.56 37.93
N GLY A 200 -29.02 -6.35 38.22
CA GLY A 200 -29.22 -5.84 39.56
C GLY A 200 -28.02 -5.09 40.15
N ARG A 201 -26.90 -4.98 39.43
CA ARG A 201 -25.80 -4.09 39.82
C ARG A 201 -26.25 -2.64 39.72
N THR A 202 -25.94 -1.83 40.73
CA THR A 202 -26.31 -0.38 40.77
C THR A 202 -25.08 0.52 40.68
N GLU A 203 -23.93 0.11 41.17
CA GLU A 203 -22.72 0.92 41.22
C GLU A 203 -22.09 1.08 39.83
N GLY A 204 -21.84 2.32 39.39
CA GLY A 204 -21.16 2.64 38.16
C GLY A 204 -21.94 2.26 36.89
N MET A 205 -23.27 2.16 36.98
CA MET A 205 -24.15 1.78 35.89
C MET A 205 -24.68 3.01 35.16
N ASN A 206 -24.93 2.80 33.87
CA ASN A 206 -25.68 3.68 32.97
C ASN A 206 -26.56 2.83 32.04
N GLN A 207 -27.38 3.47 31.20
CA GLN A 207 -28.32 2.74 30.32
C GLN A 207 -27.61 1.78 29.34
N TRP A 208 -26.46 2.16 28.77
CA TRP A 208 -25.70 1.31 27.83
C TRP A 208 -25.09 0.08 28.55
N LYS A 209 -24.47 0.26 29.69
CA LYS A 209 -23.99 -0.85 30.50
C LYS A 209 -25.13 -1.78 30.96
N SER A 210 -26.28 -1.20 31.33
CA SER A 210 -27.44 -1.96 31.81
C SER A 210 -28.02 -2.84 30.69
N ALA A 211 -27.97 -2.41 29.42
CA ALA A 211 -28.40 -3.22 28.27
C ALA A 211 -27.56 -4.49 28.07
N HIS A 212 -26.35 -4.54 28.65
CA HIS A 212 -25.44 -5.67 28.54
C HIS A 212 -25.22 -6.43 29.85
N ALA A 213 -25.99 -6.14 30.88
CA ALA A 213 -25.91 -6.82 32.16
C ALA A 213 -26.33 -8.29 32.04
N ALA A 214 -25.41 -9.22 32.26
CA ALA A 214 -25.66 -10.65 32.21
C ALA A 214 -26.34 -11.19 33.46
N THR A 215 -27.14 -12.25 33.31
CA THR A 215 -27.66 -13.03 34.45
C THR A 215 -26.55 -13.99 34.89
N THR A 216 -25.79 -13.61 35.93
CA THR A 216 -24.62 -14.37 36.38
C THR A 216 -24.30 -14.07 37.86
N ASP A 217 -23.67 -15.03 38.52
CA ASP A 217 -23.13 -14.90 39.89
C ASP A 217 -21.67 -14.42 39.88
N LEU A 218 -21.03 -14.24 38.73
CA LEU A 218 -19.65 -13.75 38.62
C LEU A 218 -19.57 -12.27 39.02
N ARG A 219 -18.48 -11.88 39.68
CA ARG A 219 -18.28 -10.52 40.20
C ARG A 219 -16.96 -9.90 39.74
N SER A 220 -15.94 -10.70 39.51
CA SER A 220 -14.60 -10.23 39.12
C SER A 220 -14.23 -10.64 37.71
N LEU A 221 -13.22 -9.97 37.11
CA LEU A 221 -12.64 -10.37 35.83
C LEU A 221 -12.02 -11.76 35.91
N GLU A 222 -11.33 -12.07 37.02
CA GLU A 222 -10.72 -13.37 37.24
C GLU A 222 -11.76 -14.51 37.22
N GLU A 223 -12.90 -14.31 37.87
CA GLU A 223 -14.01 -15.28 37.85
C GLU A 223 -14.58 -15.44 36.43
N ALA A 224 -14.69 -14.32 35.69
CA ALA A 224 -15.20 -14.31 34.30
C ALA A 224 -14.30 -15.05 33.35
N MET A 225 -12.98 -14.94 33.50
CA MET A 225 -11.98 -15.57 32.64
C MET A 225 -11.94 -17.10 32.74
N LYS A 226 -12.36 -17.68 33.86
CA LYS A 226 -12.38 -19.15 34.07
C LYS A 226 -13.25 -19.84 33.02
N GLY A 227 -12.63 -20.63 32.13
CA GLY A 227 -13.31 -21.34 31.07
C GLY A 227 -13.86 -20.42 29.95
N ALA A 228 -13.39 -19.19 29.85
CA ALA A 228 -13.75 -18.31 28.76
C ALA A 228 -13.10 -18.77 27.43
N ASP A 229 -13.84 -18.68 26.33
CA ASP A 229 -13.34 -18.99 24.98
C ASP A 229 -12.66 -17.80 24.34
N VAL A 230 -13.16 -16.60 24.62
CA VAL A 230 -12.73 -15.35 24.01
C VAL A 230 -12.55 -14.29 25.10
N PHE A 231 -11.42 -13.62 25.07
CA PHE A 231 -11.16 -12.40 25.83
C PHE A 231 -11.00 -11.21 24.86
N LEU A 232 -11.71 -10.12 25.13
CA LEU A 232 -11.61 -8.85 24.42
C LEU A 232 -11.22 -7.75 25.40
N GLY A 233 -9.98 -7.26 25.30
CA GLY A 233 -9.46 -6.19 26.14
C GLY A 233 -9.48 -4.85 25.41
N VAL A 234 -10.15 -3.86 25.98
CA VAL A 234 -10.15 -2.44 25.59
C VAL A 234 -10.04 -1.58 26.86
N SER A 235 -9.08 -1.93 27.70
CA SER A 235 -8.93 -1.41 29.06
C SER A 235 -7.56 -0.77 29.30
N VAL A 236 -6.72 -1.36 30.12
CA VAL A 236 -5.40 -0.84 30.47
C VAL A 236 -4.36 -1.95 30.55
N LYS A 237 -3.09 -1.59 30.34
CA LYS A 237 -1.94 -2.48 30.49
C LYS A 237 -1.99 -3.30 31.79
N GLY A 238 -1.71 -4.60 31.67
CA GLY A 238 -1.56 -5.50 32.83
C GLY A 238 -2.89 -5.85 33.54
N ALA A 239 -4.03 -5.57 32.90
CA ALA A 239 -5.33 -5.95 33.44
C ALA A 239 -5.57 -7.46 33.40
N VAL A 240 -4.82 -8.22 32.63
CA VAL A 240 -4.88 -9.69 32.52
C VAL A 240 -3.61 -10.28 33.10
N THR A 241 -3.78 -11.23 34.05
CA THR A 241 -2.67 -11.93 34.66
C THR A 241 -2.41 -13.28 33.99
N PRO A 242 -1.21 -13.87 34.18
CA PRO A 242 -0.89 -15.20 33.68
C PRO A 242 -1.89 -16.28 34.16
N GLU A 243 -2.35 -16.20 35.41
CA GLU A 243 -3.30 -17.14 36.00
C GLU A 243 -4.68 -17.03 35.31
N MET A 244 -5.11 -15.83 34.95
CA MET A 244 -6.35 -15.63 34.18
C MET A 244 -6.27 -16.31 32.81
N VAL A 245 -5.17 -16.13 32.08
CA VAL A 245 -4.94 -16.77 30.76
C VAL A 245 -4.90 -18.30 30.90
N ALA A 246 -4.19 -18.82 31.89
CA ALA A 246 -4.13 -20.24 32.17
C ALA A 246 -5.51 -20.87 32.50
N SER A 247 -6.44 -20.08 33.03
CA SER A 247 -7.78 -20.53 33.43
C SER A 247 -8.80 -20.54 32.28
N MET A 248 -8.47 -20.01 31.10
CA MET A 248 -9.35 -19.97 29.92
C MET A 248 -9.64 -21.40 29.38
N GLY A 249 -10.64 -21.50 28.53
CA GLY A 249 -10.99 -22.73 27.82
C GLY A 249 -9.91 -23.17 26.82
N ASP A 250 -10.10 -24.29 26.13
CA ASP A 250 -9.18 -24.82 25.13
C ASP A 250 -9.13 -23.90 23.90
N ASN A 251 -7.95 -23.75 23.28
CA ASN A 251 -7.71 -22.87 22.12
C ASN A 251 -8.32 -21.48 22.33
N PRO A 252 -7.89 -20.73 23.37
CA PRO A 252 -8.48 -19.45 23.70
C PRO A 252 -8.12 -18.38 22.65
N VAL A 253 -9.03 -17.44 22.43
CA VAL A 253 -8.81 -16.28 21.57
C VAL A 253 -8.64 -15.05 22.46
N ILE A 254 -7.53 -14.34 22.32
CA ILE A 254 -7.17 -13.20 23.17
C ILE A 254 -6.92 -11.96 22.31
N PHE A 255 -7.81 -10.99 22.39
CA PHE A 255 -7.64 -9.68 21.75
C PHE A 255 -7.28 -8.65 22.83
N ALA A 256 -6.00 -8.36 22.98
CA ALA A 256 -5.46 -7.39 23.93
C ALA A 256 -5.21 -6.05 23.21
N MET A 257 -6.22 -5.19 23.17
CA MET A 257 -6.26 -4.01 22.29
C MET A 257 -6.03 -2.68 23.04
N ALA A 258 -5.66 -2.69 24.31
CA ALA A 258 -5.32 -1.47 25.05
C ALA A 258 -4.12 -0.75 24.40
N ASN A 259 -4.17 0.58 24.32
CA ASN A 259 -3.14 1.43 23.76
C ASN A 259 -2.56 2.38 24.83
N PRO A 260 -1.21 2.64 24.83
CA PRO A 260 -0.20 2.14 23.91
C PRO A 260 0.30 0.70 24.21
N ASP A 261 0.04 0.20 25.39
CA ASP A 261 0.46 -1.14 25.84
C ASP A 261 -0.76 -2.04 26.02
N PRO A 262 -0.71 -3.30 25.51
CA PRO A 262 -1.81 -4.25 25.64
C PRO A 262 -2.03 -4.73 27.09
N GLU A 263 -3.21 -5.32 27.38
CA GLU A 263 -3.54 -5.92 28.66
C GLU A 263 -2.59 -7.06 29.05
N ILE A 264 -2.11 -7.79 28.04
CA ILE A 264 -1.06 -8.82 28.09
C ILE A 264 -0.38 -8.85 26.72
N THR A 265 0.93 -9.10 26.70
CA THR A 265 1.66 -9.21 25.43
C THR A 265 1.48 -10.60 24.80
N PRO A 266 1.62 -10.74 23.46
CA PRO A 266 1.57 -12.05 22.80
C PRO A 266 2.59 -13.03 23.36
N GLU A 267 3.82 -12.58 23.68
CA GLU A 267 4.86 -13.42 24.26
C GLU A 267 4.43 -13.98 25.62
N GLU A 268 3.96 -13.12 26.53
CA GLU A 268 3.46 -13.53 27.86
C GLU A 268 2.29 -14.50 27.73
N ALA A 269 1.37 -14.27 26.80
CA ALA A 269 0.24 -15.16 26.55
C ALA A 269 0.69 -16.54 26.04
N HIS A 270 1.62 -16.58 25.06
CA HIS A 270 2.12 -17.83 24.49
C HIS A 270 3.04 -18.62 25.42
N GLU A 271 3.76 -17.95 26.34
CA GLU A 271 4.51 -18.65 27.39
C GLU A 271 3.58 -19.50 28.29
N ILE A 272 2.32 -19.06 28.45
CA ILE A 272 1.32 -19.73 29.29
C ILE A 272 0.48 -20.73 28.50
N ARG A 273 0.02 -20.31 27.30
CA ARG A 273 -0.91 -21.03 26.43
C ARG A 273 -0.42 -20.96 24.97
N GLN A 274 0.31 -22.00 24.55
CA GLN A 274 0.80 -22.11 23.16
C GLN A 274 -0.32 -22.31 22.13
N ASP A 275 -1.50 -22.72 22.57
CA ASP A 275 -2.70 -22.89 21.76
C ASP A 275 -3.55 -21.61 21.64
N ALA A 276 -3.12 -20.49 22.24
CA ALA A 276 -3.84 -19.22 22.18
C ALA A 276 -3.66 -18.53 20.83
N ILE A 277 -4.75 -18.00 20.26
CA ILE A 277 -4.70 -17.05 19.13
C ILE A 277 -4.71 -15.65 19.71
N VAL A 278 -3.64 -14.88 19.49
CA VAL A 278 -3.47 -13.55 20.09
C VAL A 278 -3.50 -12.46 19.02
N ALA A 279 -4.22 -11.38 19.30
CA ALA A 279 -4.27 -10.17 18.49
C ALA A 279 -4.09 -8.92 19.36
N THR A 280 -3.44 -7.88 18.83
CA THR A 280 -3.20 -6.62 19.57
C THR A 280 -3.46 -5.40 18.68
N GLY A 281 -3.52 -4.20 19.29
CA GLY A 281 -3.59 -2.93 18.56
C GLY A 281 -2.24 -2.48 17.96
N ARG A 282 -1.11 -3.10 18.35
CA ARG A 282 0.24 -2.68 17.97
C ARG A 282 0.64 -3.20 16.60
N SER A 283 1.37 -2.36 15.85
CA SER A 283 1.83 -2.67 14.49
C SER A 283 3.08 -3.56 14.43
N ASP A 284 3.76 -3.75 15.54
CA ASP A 284 4.96 -4.57 15.67
C ASP A 284 4.67 -6.04 16.03
N TYR A 285 3.38 -6.38 16.18
CA TYR A 285 2.92 -7.75 16.40
C TYR A 285 2.08 -8.29 15.22
N PRO A 286 2.01 -9.62 15.04
CA PRO A 286 1.04 -10.24 14.16
C PRO A 286 -0.39 -9.93 14.59
N ASN A 287 -1.35 -10.11 13.68
CA ASN A 287 -2.78 -9.89 13.94
C ASN A 287 -3.10 -8.48 14.47
N GLN A 288 -2.53 -7.45 13.84
CA GLN A 288 -2.82 -6.07 14.25
C GLN A 288 -4.29 -5.72 14.03
N VAL A 289 -5.01 -5.42 15.11
CA VAL A 289 -6.37 -4.89 15.11
C VAL A 289 -6.31 -3.37 14.98
N ASN A 290 -6.51 -2.86 13.75
CA ASN A 290 -6.38 -1.44 13.45
C ASN A 290 -7.60 -0.94 12.68
N ASN A 291 -8.25 0.11 13.18
CA ASN A 291 -9.47 0.69 12.59
C ASN A 291 -9.29 1.12 11.12
N VAL A 292 -8.06 1.41 10.68
CA VAL A 292 -7.75 1.77 9.28
C VAL A 292 -8.15 0.70 8.27
N LEU A 293 -8.29 -0.55 8.71
CA LEU A 293 -8.79 -1.64 7.88
C LEU A 293 -10.30 -1.51 7.55
N GLY A 294 -11.04 -0.75 8.34
CA GLY A 294 -12.50 -0.65 8.25
C GLY A 294 -13.00 0.70 7.78
N PHE A 295 -12.80 1.77 8.58
CA PHE A 295 -13.51 3.03 8.41
C PHE A 295 -13.36 3.69 7.03
N PRO A 296 -12.17 3.75 6.39
CA PRO A 296 -12.05 4.46 5.12
C PRO A 296 -12.88 3.80 4.02
N TYR A 297 -12.83 2.48 3.97
CA TYR A 297 -13.52 1.67 2.97
C TYR A 297 -15.02 1.60 3.21
N LEU A 298 -15.43 1.62 4.48
CA LEU A 298 -16.82 1.65 4.88
C LEU A 298 -17.47 2.98 4.46
N PHE A 299 -16.79 4.11 4.69
CA PHE A 299 -17.22 5.40 4.18
C PHE A 299 -17.20 5.45 2.64
N ARG A 300 -16.22 4.84 1.98
CA ARG A 300 -16.18 4.78 0.52
C ARG A 300 -17.44 4.10 -0.04
N GLY A 301 -17.79 2.93 0.48
CA GLY A 301 -19.01 2.22 0.09
C GLY A 301 -20.29 3.02 0.37
N ALA A 302 -20.38 3.67 1.53
CA ALA A 302 -21.52 4.50 1.90
C ALA A 302 -21.66 5.75 1.02
N LEU A 303 -20.55 6.45 0.72
CA LEU A 303 -20.56 7.65 -0.12
C LEU A 303 -20.93 7.32 -1.58
N ASP A 304 -20.44 6.20 -2.13
CA ASP A 304 -20.67 5.85 -3.53
C ASP A 304 -22.14 5.51 -3.84
N ILE A 305 -22.91 5.11 -2.83
CA ILE A 305 -24.35 4.91 -2.92
C ILE A 305 -25.16 6.10 -2.39
N ASN A 306 -24.51 7.21 -2.03
CA ASN A 306 -25.12 8.36 -1.34
C ASN A 306 -26.00 7.90 -0.15
N ALA A 307 -25.46 7.04 0.72
CA ALA A 307 -26.21 6.46 1.83
C ALA A 307 -26.74 7.53 2.78
N ARG A 308 -27.91 7.28 3.37
CA ARG A 308 -28.51 8.13 4.43
C ARG A 308 -27.86 7.85 5.78
N ALA A 309 -27.41 6.62 5.98
CA ALA A 309 -26.82 6.15 7.24
C ALA A 309 -25.83 5.00 6.96
N ILE A 310 -24.97 4.73 7.92
CA ILE A 310 -24.21 3.48 8.05
C ILE A 310 -24.91 2.65 9.12
N ASN A 311 -25.59 1.57 8.70
CA ASN A 311 -26.35 0.68 9.58
C ASN A 311 -25.53 -0.57 10.00
N ASP A 312 -26.14 -1.42 10.83
CA ASP A 312 -25.46 -2.61 11.35
C ASP A 312 -25.16 -3.64 10.26
N GLU A 313 -26.02 -3.78 9.27
CA GLU A 313 -25.81 -4.68 8.14
C GLU A 313 -24.59 -4.28 7.32
N MET A 314 -24.36 -2.99 7.11
CA MET A 314 -23.16 -2.47 6.43
C MET A 314 -21.89 -2.73 7.25
N LYS A 315 -21.95 -2.59 8.58
CA LYS A 315 -20.84 -2.91 9.49
C LYS A 315 -20.52 -4.41 9.50
N ILE A 316 -21.53 -5.25 9.55
CA ILE A 316 -21.40 -6.72 9.47
C ILE A 316 -20.84 -7.15 8.11
N ALA A 317 -21.32 -6.56 7.00
CA ALA A 317 -20.78 -6.81 5.68
C ALA A 317 -19.30 -6.45 5.56
N CYS A 318 -18.89 -5.32 6.16
CA CYS A 318 -17.49 -4.91 6.25
C CYS A 318 -16.65 -5.95 7.01
N ALA A 319 -17.11 -6.40 8.18
CA ALA A 319 -16.42 -7.41 8.98
C ALA A 319 -16.27 -8.75 8.22
N HIS A 320 -17.31 -9.22 7.54
CA HIS A 320 -17.26 -10.42 6.71
C HIS A 320 -16.33 -10.27 5.50
N ALA A 321 -16.34 -9.11 4.82
CA ALA A 321 -15.44 -8.85 3.70
C ALA A 321 -13.97 -8.89 4.13
N LEU A 322 -13.63 -8.28 5.26
CA LEU A 322 -12.30 -8.34 5.87
C LEU A 322 -11.90 -9.77 6.24
N ALA A 323 -12.77 -10.52 6.92
CA ALA A 323 -12.51 -11.90 7.29
C ALA A 323 -12.27 -12.78 6.05
N ASN A 324 -13.05 -12.59 4.97
CA ASN A 324 -12.92 -13.34 3.74
C ASN A 324 -11.60 -13.07 3.01
N LEU A 325 -11.07 -11.85 3.07
CA LEU A 325 -9.76 -11.52 2.49
C LEU A 325 -8.62 -12.33 3.12
N ALA A 326 -8.60 -12.45 4.45
CA ALA A 326 -7.62 -13.31 5.12
C ALA A 326 -7.83 -14.80 4.78
N ARG A 327 -9.09 -15.24 4.57
CA ARG A 327 -9.41 -16.63 4.17
C ARG A 327 -8.92 -17.00 2.78
N GLU A 328 -8.85 -16.05 1.86
CA GLU A 328 -8.28 -16.27 0.51
C GLU A 328 -6.80 -16.64 0.59
N ASP A 329 -6.07 -16.18 1.62
CA ASP A 329 -4.64 -16.42 1.84
C ASP A 329 -4.35 -17.61 2.78
N VAL A 330 -5.35 -18.39 3.17
CA VAL A 330 -5.27 -19.50 4.14
C VAL A 330 -4.85 -18.98 5.52
N PRO A 331 -5.79 -18.50 6.34
CA PRO A 331 -5.50 -17.94 7.66
C PRO A 331 -4.90 -18.99 8.60
N ASP A 332 -3.92 -18.57 9.36
CA ASP A 332 -3.32 -19.30 10.46
C ASP A 332 -3.38 -18.49 11.77
N GLU A 333 -2.78 -18.97 12.83
CA GLU A 333 -2.81 -18.35 14.16
C GLU A 333 -2.18 -16.94 14.17
N ASP A 334 -1.24 -16.67 13.25
CA ASP A 334 -0.56 -15.38 13.10
C ASP A 334 -1.16 -14.49 11.98
N TYR A 335 -2.17 -14.98 11.25
CA TYR A 335 -2.81 -14.24 10.16
C TYR A 335 -4.33 -14.42 10.14
N ILE A 336 -5.04 -13.81 11.09
CA ILE A 336 -6.51 -13.84 11.19
C ILE A 336 -7.19 -12.64 10.52
N ILE A 337 -6.43 -11.59 10.19
CA ILE A 337 -6.92 -10.35 9.59
C ILE A 337 -5.89 -9.82 8.58
N PRO A 338 -6.30 -9.21 7.44
CA PRO A 338 -5.35 -8.67 6.47
C PRO A 338 -4.57 -7.47 7.04
N THR A 339 -3.41 -7.19 6.46
CA THR A 339 -2.62 -6.00 6.85
C THR A 339 -3.25 -4.72 6.29
N PRO A 340 -3.05 -3.54 6.91
CA PRO A 340 -3.58 -2.26 6.43
C PRO A 340 -3.20 -1.89 4.99
N PHE A 341 -2.12 -2.46 4.49
CA PHE A 341 -1.61 -2.21 3.13
C PHE A 341 -2.06 -3.26 2.10
N ASP A 342 -3.01 -4.13 2.44
CA ASP A 342 -3.55 -5.09 1.48
C ASP A 342 -4.30 -4.36 0.35
N PRO A 343 -3.89 -4.56 -0.92
CA PRO A 343 -4.48 -3.87 -2.07
C PRO A 343 -5.93 -4.24 -2.33
N ARG A 344 -6.36 -5.39 -1.84
CA ARG A 344 -7.69 -5.90 -2.06
C ARG A 344 -8.74 -5.16 -1.24
N LEU A 345 -8.34 -4.49 -0.15
CA LEU A 345 -9.26 -3.77 0.74
C LEU A 345 -10.17 -2.80 -0.01
N ILE A 346 -9.59 -1.96 -0.90
CA ILE A 346 -10.34 -0.90 -1.60
C ILE A 346 -11.39 -1.44 -2.59
N HIS A 347 -11.21 -2.62 -3.16
CA HIS A 347 -12.12 -3.18 -4.15
C HIS A 347 -12.91 -4.39 -3.65
N ARG A 348 -12.75 -4.78 -2.38
CA ARG A 348 -13.52 -5.83 -1.73
C ARG A 348 -14.48 -5.30 -0.68
N ILE A 349 -14.02 -4.36 0.15
CA ILE A 349 -14.84 -3.86 1.25
C ILE A 349 -15.92 -2.89 0.77
N PRO A 350 -15.64 -1.82 0.01
CA PRO A 350 -16.68 -0.88 -0.42
C PRO A 350 -17.83 -1.54 -1.20
N PRO A 351 -17.60 -2.51 -2.12
CA PRO A 351 -18.69 -3.21 -2.78
C PRO A 351 -19.59 -4.00 -1.82
N ALA A 352 -19.02 -4.70 -0.84
CA ALA A 352 -19.80 -5.42 0.15
C ALA A 352 -20.65 -4.49 1.02
N VAL A 353 -20.07 -3.36 1.43
CA VAL A 353 -20.76 -2.31 2.21
C VAL A 353 -21.86 -1.65 1.37
N ALA A 354 -21.57 -1.29 0.11
CA ALA A 354 -22.54 -0.69 -0.79
C ALA A 354 -23.71 -1.64 -1.07
N GLN A 355 -23.43 -2.93 -1.30
CA GLN A 355 -24.48 -3.93 -1.50
C GLN A 355 -25.40 -4.04 -0.28
N ALA A 356 -24.85 -4.14 0.94
CA ALA A 356 -25.64 -4.18 2.17
C ALA A 356 -26.48 -2.89 2.35
N GLY A 357 -25.92 -1.73 2.00
CA GLY A 357 -26.65 -0.45 2.04
C GLY A 357 -27.77 -0.39 1.01
N MET A 358 -27.61 -0.97 -0.17
CA MET A 358 -28.68 -1.10 -1.18
C MET A 358 -29.77 -2.05 -0.71
N ASP A 359 -29.40 -3.23 -0.20
CA ASP A 359 -30.33 -4.27 0.26
C ASP A 359 -31.20 -3.79 1.44
N THR A 360 -30.67 -2.93 2.29
CA THR A 360 -31.37 -2.35 3.44
C THR A 360 -32.10 -1.03 3.13
N GLY A 361 -32.02 -0.55 1.89
CA GLY A 361 -32.76 0.64 1.42
C GLY A 361 -32.22 1.98 1.91
N VAL A 362 -30.99 2.04 2.44
CA VAL A 362 -30.36 3.31 2.84
C VAL A 362 -29.68 4.04 1.68
N ALA A 363 -29.53 3.39 0.54
CA ALA A 363 -28.93 3.94 -0.67
C ALA A 363 -29.90 4.91 -1.36
N ARG A 364 -29.45 6.14 -1.67
CA ARG A 364 -30.17 7.08 -2.56
C ARG A 364 -29.82 6.86 -4.03
N ARG A 365 -28.61 6.39 -4.29
CA ARG A 365 -28.09 6.15 -5.63
C ARG A 365 -27.54 4.72 -5.74
N PRO A 366 -28.40 3.74 -6.03
CA PRO A 366 -27.95 2.37 -6.16
C PRO A 366 -26.95 2.20 -7.30
N ILE A 367 -25.95 1.34 -7.09
CA ILE A 367 -24.96 0.94 -8.12
C ILE A 367 -25.63 -0.12 -9.00
N VAL A 368 -25.67 0.14 -10.30
CA VAL A 368 -26.33 -0.77 -11.29
C VAL A 368 -25.40 -1.88 -11.72
N ASP A 369 -24.10 -1.59 -11.87
CA ASP A 369 -23.08 -2.53 -12.33
C ASP A 369 -21.97 -2.62 -11.28
N MET A 370 -22.02 -3.69 -10.47
CA MET A 370 -21.06 -3.93 -9.40
C MET A 370 -19.68 -4.33 -9.95
N GLU A 371 -19.60 -5.02 -11.10
CA GLU A 371 -18.31 -5.39 -11.69
C GLU A 371 -17.58 -4.15 -12.19
N ALA A 372 -18.27 -3.26 -12.90
CA ALA A 372 -17.70 -1.98 -13.31
C ALA A 372 -17.30 -1.11 -12.11
N TYR A 373 -18.04 -1.16 -11.02
CA TYR A 373 -17.71 -0.46 -9.78
C TYR A 373 -16.42 -0.98 -9.15
N GLU A 374 -16.24 -2.30 -9.03
CA GLU A 374 -15.00 -2.91 -8.54
C GLU A 374 -13.79 -2.54 -9.41
N VAL A 375 -13.95 -2.55 -10.74
CA VAL A 375 -12.88 -2.11 -11.68
C VAL A 375 -12.53 -0.64 -11.45
N ASN A 376 -13.53 0.23 -11.30
CA ASN A 376 -13.31 1.65 -11.02
C ASN A 376 -12.56 1.88 -9.70
N LEU A 377 -12.89 1.13 -8.65
CA LEU A 377 -12.19 1.21 -7.37
C LEU A 377 -10.71 0.78 -7.49
N LYS A 378 -10.41 -0.28 -8.28
CA LYS A 378 -9.03 -0.70 -8.55
C LYS A 378 -8.21 0.40 -9.23
N THR A 379 -8.80 1.14 -10.16
CA THR A 379 -8.12 2.20 -10.91
C THR A 379 -8.03 3.53 -10.17
N ARG A 380 -8.89 3.75 -9.18
CA ARG A 380 -8.96 4.99 -8.40
C ARG A 380 -7.76 5.18 -7.47
N MET A 381 -7.18 4.09 -6.99
CA MET A 381 -5.97 4.11 -6.17
C MET A 381 -4.74 4.24 -7.07
N ASP A 382 -3.71 4.91 -6.56
CA ASP A 382 -2.46 5.17 -7.28
C ASP A 382 -2.00 3.93 -8.10
N PRO A 383 -1.98 3.99 -9.42
CA PRO A 383 -1.51 2.89 -10.27
C PRO A 383 -0.09 2.41 -9.91
N THR A 384 0.72 3.32 -9.35
CA THR A 384 2.09 3.06 -8.88
C THR A 384 2.11 2.03 -7.76
N ALA A 385 1.27 2.20 -6.76
CA ALA A 385 1.21 1.29 -5.62
C ALA A 385 0.77 -0.12 -6.06
N SER A 386 -0.11 -0.22 -7.06
CA SER A 386 -0.55 -1.50 -7.63
C SER A 386 0.59 -2.25 -8.33
N ILE A 387 1.39 -1.53 -9.13
CA ILE A 387 2.53 -2.13 -9.85
C ILE A 387 3.62 -2.59 -8.88
N LEU A 388 4.03 -1.73 -7.95
CA LEU A 388 5.05 -2.09 -6.96
C LEU A 388 4.63 -3.31 -6.13
N ARG A 389 3.35 -3.46 -5.83
CA ARG A 389 2.84 -4.65 -5.13
C ARG A 389 2.87 -5.91 -5.98
N GLY A 390 2.46 -5.84 -7.24
CA GLY A 390 2.59 -6.96 -8.17
C GLY A 390 4.04 -7.44 -8.31
N LEU A 391 4.99 -6.49 -8.31
CA LEU A 391 6.42 -6.77 -8.27
C LEU A 391 6.82 -7.44 -6.95
N ASN A 392 6.37 -6.94 -5.80
CA ASN A 392 6.71 -7.48 -4.48
C ASN A 392 6.21 -8.93 -4.30
N VAL A 393 4.99 -9.25 -4.75
CA VAL A 393 4.45 -10.62 -4.71
C VAL A 393 5.30 -11.57 -5.55
N ARG A 394 5.67 -11.17 -6.77
CA ARG A 394 6.52 -11.98 -7.65
C ARG A 394 7.93 -12.14 -7.09
N ALA A 395 8.51 -11.10 -6.51
CA ALA A 395 9.83 -11.15 -5.90
C ALA A 395 9.85 -12.09 -4.69
N ARG A 396 8.80 -12.07 -3.84
CA ARG A 396 8.66 -13.02 -2.74
C ARG A 396 8.54 -14.45 -3.23
N ALA A 397 7.80 -14.71 -4.28
CA ALA A 397 7.70 -16.05 -4.85
C ALA A 397 9.03 -16.56 -5.44
N ALA A 398 9.86 -15.65 -5.96
CA ALA A 398 11.16 -16.01 -6.56
C ALA A 398 12.23 -16.41 -5.54
N GLN A 399 12.16 -15.92 -4.28
CA GLN A 399 13.14 -16.21 -3.21
C GLN A 399 14.59 -16.07 -3.67
N ALA A 400 14.91 -15.04 -4.48
CA ALA A 400 16.19 -14.90 -5.18
C ALA A 400 17.32 -14.52 -4.22
N ARG A 401 18.50 -15.15 -4.42
CA ARG A 401 19.75 -14.73 -3.77
C ARG A 401 20.28 -13.50 -4.50
N MET A 402 20.06 -12.32 -3.91
CA MET A 402 20.39 -11.04 -4.53
C MET A 402 21.76 -10.53 -4.11
N ILE A 403 22.64 -10.29 -5.08
CA ILE A 403 23.98 -9.75 -4.86
C ILE A 403 23.89 -8.22 -4.81
N PHE A 404 24.35 -7.61 -3.72
CA PHE A 404 24.52 -6.18 -3.53
C PHE A 404 26.01 -5.85 -3.60
N ALA A 405 26.46 -5.21 -4.69
CA ALA A 405 27.88 -5.06 -5.01
C ALA A 405 28.66 -4.08 -4.12
N GLU A 406 27.98 -3.19 -3.40
CA GLU A 406 28.58 -2.01 -2.77
C GLU A 406 28.31 -1.98 -1.27
N GLY A 407 28.79 -3.00 -0.53
CA GLY A 407 28.61 -3.15 0.91
C GLY A 407 29.32 -2.11 1.78
N ASP A 408 29.99 -1.14 1.19
CA ASP A 408 30.55 0.03 1.86
C ASP A 408 29.65 1.27 1.79
N ASP A 409 28.51 1.21 1.08
CA ASP A 409 27.54 2.29 1.02
C ASP A 409 26.36 2.02 2.00
N PRO A 410 26.08 2.92 2.96
CA PRO A 410 25.01 2.71 3.94
C PRO A 410 23.61 2.54 3.34
N ARG A 411 23.32 3.15 2.17
CA ARG A 411 22.05 3.03 1.48
C ARG A 411 21.86 1.61 0.92
N VAL A 412 22.95 1.05 0.36
CA VAL A 412 22.95 -0.31 -0.17
C VAL A 412 22.78 -1.33 0.95
N LEU A 413 23.42 -1.12 2.10
CA LEU A 413 23.29 -1.98 3.27
C LEU A 413 21.86 -1.96 3.82
N ARG A 414 21.23 -0.77 3.97
CA ARG A 414 19.82 -0.68 4.38
C ARG A 414 18.89 -1.37 3.39
N ALA A 415 19.10 -1.17 2.10
CA ALA A 415 18.32 -1.84 1.06
C ALA A 415 18.48 -3.37 1.11
N ALA A 416 19.69 -3.88 1.38
CA ALA A 416 19.95 -5.32 1.52
C ALA A 416 19.22 -5.92 2.74
N VAL A 417 19.27 -5.22 3.89
CA VAL A 417 18.52 -5.61 5.10
C VAL A 417 17.02 -5.62 4.83
N LEU A 418 16.49 -4.54 4.23
CA LEU A 418 15.07 -4.45 3.88
C LEU A 418 14.64 -5.53 2.90
N TYR A 419 15.47 -5.85 1.89
CA TYR A 419 15.22 -6.94 0.93
C TYR A 419 15.01 -8.27 1.64
N GLN A 420 15.91 -8.63 2.56
CA GLN A 420 15.86 -9.90 3.28
C GLN A 420 14.72 -9.94 4.30
N ARG A 421 14.57 -8.90 5.12
CA ARG A 421 13.48 -8.81 6.13
C ARG A 421 12.09 -8.73 5.50
N SER A 422 11.96 -8.20 4.29
CA SER A 422 10.69 -8.19 3.54
C SER A 422 10.35 -9.55 2.91
N GLY A 423 11.18 -10.58 3.09
CA GLY A 423 10.93 -11.93 2.59
C GLY A 423 11.09 -12.07 1.07
N PHE A 424 11.86 -11.19 0.40
CA PHE A 424 12.09 -11.29 -1.05
C PHE A 424 13.14 -12.34 -1.42
N GLY A 425 13.96 -12.78 -0.47
CA GLY A 425 15.01 -13.76 -0.63
C GLY A 425 16.25 -13.42 0.19
N LYS A 426 17.36 -14.06 -0.08
CA LYS A 426 18.62 -13.88 0.63
C LYS A 426 19.44 -12.74 0.05
N ALA A 427 19.97 -11.86 0.88
CA ALA A 427 20.88 -10.79 0.46
C ALA A 427 22.35 -11.21 0.63
N LEU A 428 23.12 -11.10 -0.46
CA LEU A 428 24.56 -11.36 -0.52
C LEU A 428 25.28 -10.02 -0.71
N VAL A 429 26.04 -9.58 0.29
CA VAL A 429 26.67 -8.25 0.28
C VAL A 429 28.16 -8.39 -0.01
N VAL A 430 28.65 -7.74 -1.08
CA VAL A 430 30.07 -7.72 -1.42
C VAL A 430 30.78 -6.60 -0.68
N GLY A 431 31.71 -6.96 0.23
CA GLY A 431 32.42 -6.00 1.06
C GLY A 431 33.39 -6.67 2.02
N ARG A 432 34.11 -5.87 2.81
CA ARG A 432 34.92 -6.37 3.92
C ARG A 432 34.02 -6.51 5.15
N GLU A 433 34.06 -7.64 5.81
CA GLU A 433 33.20 -7.95 6.97
C GLU A 433 33.25 -6.84 8.05
N GLN A 434 34.46 -6.38 8.37
CA GLN A 434 34.64 -5.35 9.38
C GLN A 434 34.01 -4.00 8.96
N ASP A 435 34.21 -3.59 7.69
CA ASP A 435 33.69 -2.32 7.16
C ASP A 435 32.13 -2.37 7.12
N VAL A 436 31.57 -3.50 6.72
CA VAL A 436 30.10 -3.73 6.68
C VAL A 436 29.51 -3.68 8.10
N LYS A 437 30.15 -4.37 9.04
CA LYS A 437 29.73 -4.39 10.45
C LYS A 437 29.71 -2.98 11.05
N GLU A 438 30.80 -2.24 10.93
CA GLU A 438 30.91 -0.85 11.48
C GLU A 438 29.83 0.07 10.88
N LYS A 439 29.52 -0.08 9.61
CA LYS A 439 28.48 0.73 8.95
C LYS A 439 27.07 0.35 9.32
N LEU A 440 26.77 -0.94 9.51
CA LEU A 440 25.47 -1.39 10.04
C LEU A 440 25.27 -0.90 11.47
N GLU A 441 26.28 -1.01 12.32
CA GLU A 441 26.23 -0.48 13.70
C GLU A 441 25.99 1.03 13.72
N ALA A 442 26.72 1.78 12.89
CA ALA A 442 26.54 3.24 12.75
C ALA A 442 25.16 3.64 12.18
N ALA A 443 24.53 2.76 11.42
CA ALA A 443 23.17 2.94 10.89
C ALA A 443 22.04 2.50 11.84
N GLY A 444 22.39 2.03 13.05
CA GLY A 444 21.41 1.51 14.03
C GLY A 444 20.86 0.13 13.69
N LEU A 445 21.56 -0.66 12.87
CA LEU A 445 21.17 -1.99 12.38
C LEU A 445 22.18 -3.05 12.85
N ALA A 446 22.63 -2.97 14.09
CA ALA A 446 23.63 -3.90 14.66
C ALA A 446 23.15 -5.36 14.67
N ASP A 447 21.87 -5.60 14.84
CA ASP A 447 21.21 -6.90 14.77
C ASP A 447 21.30 -7.56 13.38
N ALA A 448 21.26 -6.76 12.31
CA ALA A 448 21.35 -7.24 10.94
C ALA A 448 22.75 -7.78 10.54
N VAL A 449 23.79 -7.55 11.34
CA VAL A 449 25.14 -8.07 11.07
C VAL A 449 25.17 -9.60 10.98
N SER A 450 24.38 -10.29 11.80
CA SER A 450 24.26 -11.74 11.78
C SER A 450 23.31 -12.29 10.70
N GLU A 451 22.44 -11.44 10.15
CA GLU A 451 21.44 -11.82 9.16
C GLU A 451 22.03 -11.85 7.73
N LEU A 452 22.93 -10.91 7.41
CA LEU A 452 23.48 -10.73 6.06
C LEU A 452 24.67 -11.66 5.79
N GLU A 453 24.72 -12.23 4.60
CA GLU A 453 25.90 -12.95 4.12
C GLU A 453 26.87 -11.97 3.45
N VAL A 454 28.01 -11.71 4.10
CA VAL A 454 29.05 -10.81 3.59
C VAL A 454 30.13 -11.61 2.83
N ILE A 455 30.41 -11.19 1.61
CA ILE A 455 31.37 -11.85 0.73
C ILE A 455 32.54 -10.93 0.44
N ASN A 456 33.74 -11.33 0.89
CA ASN A 456 34.96 -10.59 0.68
C ASN A 456 35.69 -11.09 -0.57
N ALA A 457 35.83 -10.24 -1.58
CA ALA A 457 36.53 -10.56 -2.82
C ALA A 457 37.98 -11.01 -2.62
N ALA A 458 38.64 -10.53 -1.56
CA ALA A 458 40.03 -10.90 -1.28
C ALA A 458 40.20 -12.33 -0.73
N ASN A 459 39.14 -12.89 -0.13
CA ASN A 459 39.19 -14.18 0.56
C ASN A 459 38.33 -15.26 -0.14
N THR A 460 37.87 -15.00 -1.37
CA THR A 460 37.03 -15.95 -2.09
C THR A 460 37.83 -17.16 -2.57
N PRO A 461 37.33 -18.39 -2.40
CA PRO A 461 37.97 -19.59 -2.96
C PRO A 461 37.85 -19.67 -4.49
N HIS A 462 37.02 -18.84 -5.11
CA HIS A 462 36.66 -18.88 -6.53
C HIS A 462 37.50 -17.92 -7.39
N LEU A 463 38.47 -17.20 -6.82
CA LEU A 463 39.19 -16.15 -7.53
C LEU A 463 39.90 -16.63 -8.78
N GLU A 464 40.55 -17.80 -8.72
CA GLU A 464 41.27 -18.33 -9.88
C GLU A 464 40.30 -18.71 -11.01
N THR A 465 39.18 -19.33 -10.70
CA THR A 465 38.11 -19.64 -11.67
C THR A 465 37.59 -18.37 -12.35
N TYR A 466 37.37 -17.30 -11.57
CA TYR A 466 36.93 -16.00 -12.08
C TYR A 466 37.96 -15.34 -13.00
N LYS A 467 39.25 -15.43 -12.63
CA LYS A 467 40.36 -14.95 -13.47
C LYS A 467 40.46 -15.69 -14.78
N GLU A 468 40.38 -17.01 -14.75
CA GLU A 468 40.40 -17.84 -15.96
C GLU A 468 39.22 -17.50 -16.90
N PHE A 469 38.03 -17.39 -16.36
CA PHE A 469 36.84 -16.97 -17.13
C PHE A 469 37.04 -15.60 -17.80
N LEU A 470 37.48 -14.59 -17.04
CA LEU A 470 37.74 -13.25 -17.59
C LEU A 470 38.89 -13.25 -18.62
N TYR A 471 39.96 -13.95 -18.34
CA TYR A 471 41.10 -14.03 -19.26
C TYR A 471 40.66 -14.60 -20.61
N ASN A 472 39.97 -15.74 -20.60
CA ASN A 472 39.46 -16.38 -21.82
C ASN A 472 38.57 -15.44 -22.64
N ARG A 473 37.83 -14.54 -21.97
CA ARG A 473 36.91 -13.60 -22.60
C ARG A 473 37.59 -12.31 -23.08
N LEU A 474 38.63 -11.84 -22.40
CA LEU A 474 39.18 -10.49 -22.59
C LEU A 474 40.61 -10.49 -23.22
N GLN A 475 41.33 -11.60 -23.22
CA GLN A 475 42.70 -11.68 -23.73
C GLN A 475 42.85 -11.14 -25.16
N ARG A 476 41.86 -11.40 -26.05
CA ARG A 476 41.86 -10.88 -27.42
C ARG A 476 41.38 -9.44 -27.55
N LYS A 477 40.98 -8.83 -26.42
CA LYS A 477 40.61 -7.41 -26.31
C LYS A 477 41.73 -6.56 -25.71
N GLY A 478 42.95 -7.16 -25.51
CA GLY A 478 44.16 -6.47 -25.06
C GLY A 478 44.36 -6.45 -23.55
N PHE A 479 43.62 -7.25 -22.78
CA PHE A 479 43.77 -7.37 -21.32
C PHE A 479 44.82 -8.41 -20.99
N ASP A 480 45.78 -8.03 -20.13
CA ASP A 480 46.81 -8.94 -19.61
C ASP A 480 46.38 -9.56 -18.25
N ASN A 481 47.21 -10.45 -17.72
CA ASN A 481 46.97 -11.12 -16.45
C ASN A 481 46.89 -10.16 -15.25
N GLN A 482 47.58 -9.01 -15.30
CA GLN A 482 47.51 -8.01 -14.23
C GLN A 482 46.21 -7.26 -14.26
N ASP A 483 45.74 -6.90 -15.47
CA ASP A 483 44.41 -6.29 -15.67
C ASP A 483 43.33 -7.22 -15.21
N ILE A 484 43.39 -8.50 -15.57
CA ILE A 484 42.43 -9.52 -15.16
C ILE A 484 42.38 -9.67 -13.63
N HIS A 485 43.57 -9.76 -13.01
CA HIS A 485 43.60 -9.82 -11.53
C HIS A 485 43.02 -8.58 -10.87
N ARG A 486 43.30 -7.38 -11.39
CA ARG A 486 42.76 -6.12 -10.87
C ARG A 486 41.23 -6.08 -11.00
N LEU A 487 40.69 -6.50 -12.13
CA LEU A 487 39.24 -6.57 -12.37
C LEU A 487 38.58 -7.60 -11.45
N ALA A 488 39.11 -8.85 -11.41
CA ALA A 488 38.47 -9.92 -10.66
C ALA A 488 38.60 -9.79 -9.14
N ALA A 489 39.74 -9.26 -8.63
CA ALA A 489 39.98 -9.21 -7.19
C ALA A 489 39.73 -7.87 -6.52
N ARG A 490 39.73 -6.75 -7.29
CA ARG A 490 39.68 -5.39 -6.72
C ARG A 490 38.52 -4.56 -7.20
N ASP A 491 37.88 -4.90 -8.31
CA ASP A 491 36.68 -4.18 -8.76
C ASP A 491 35.42 -4.92 -8.33
N ARG A 492 34.66 -4.31 -7.40
CA ARG A 492 33.46 -4.91 -6.80
C ARG A 492 32.34 -5.19 -7.82
N HIS A 493 32.22 -4.36 -8.85
CA HIS A 493 31.18 -4.50 -9.88
C HIS A 493 31.48 -5.72 -10.77
N VAL A 494 32.75 -5.87 -11.19
CA VAL A 494 33.21 -7.02 -11.98
C VAL A 494 33.16 -8.29 -11.13
N PHE A 495 33.64 -8.24 -9.88
CA PHE A 495 33.57 -9.36 -8.96
C PHE A 495 32.14 -9.86 -8.75
N SER A 496 31.20 -8.96 -8.48
CA SER A 496 29.78 -9.29 -8.30
C SER A 496 29.15 -9.87 -9.58
N ALA A 497 29.55 -9.35 -10.74
CA ALA A 497 29.12 -9.91 -12.03
C ALA A 497 29.66 -11.33 -12.25
N LEU A 498 30.90 -11.60 -11.84
CA LEU A 498 31.50 -12.94 -11.89
C LEU A 498 30.82 -13.94 -10.95
N MET A 499 30.43 -13.49 -9.73
CA MET A 499 29.60 -14.30 -8.84
C MET A 499 28.30 -14.71 -9.53
N LEU A 500 27.61 -13.75 -10.16
CA LEU A 500 26.37 -14.03 -10.88
C LEU A 500 26.59 -14.97 -12.07
N ALA A 501 27.67 -14.79 -12.85
CA ALA A 501 27.99 -15.63 -14.01
C ALA A 501 28.26 -17.09 -13.63
N HIS A 502 28.76 -17.34 -12.42
CA HIS A 502 29.05 -18.68 -11.89
C HIS A 502 27.93 -19.23 -10.97
N GLY A 503 26.77 -18.58 -10.91
CA GLY A 503 25.64 -19.09 -10.15
C GLY A 503 25.78 -18.95 -8.61
N HIS A 504 26.69 -18.11 -8.14
CA HIS A 504 26.85 -17.82 -6.71
C HIS A 504 25.83 -16.78 -6.19
N GLY A 505 24.93 -16.35 -7.03
CA GLY A 505 23.73 -15.53 -6.77
C GLY A 505 22.80 -15.62 -7.97
N ASP A 506 21.58 -15.15 -7.83
CA ASP A 506 20.53 -15.27 -8.85
C ASP A 506 20.24 -13.94 -9.55
N GLY A 507 20.55 -12.82 -8.87
CA GLY A 507 20.45 -11.46 -9.40
C GLY A 507 21.51 -10.53 -8.81
N LEU A 508 21.72 -9.38 -9.48
CA LEU A 508 22.73 -8.39 -9.12
C LEU A 508 22.14 -6.97 -9.11
N VAL A 509 22.39 -6.24 -8.04
CA VAL A 509 22.17 -4.78 -7.94
C VAL A 509 23.50 -4.09 -7.71
N THR A 510 23.77 -3.05 -8.50
CA THR A 510 25.06 -2.35 -8.49
C THR A 510 24.92 -0.89 -8.99
N GLY A 511 25.94 -0.05 -8.84
CA GLY A 511 25.98 1.29 -9.44
C GLY A 511 25.66 2.45 -8.51
N ALA A 512 25.37 2.20 -7.25
CA ALA A 512 25.02 3.26 -6.28
C ALA A 512 26.21 4.24 -6.00
N THR A 513 27.46 3.81 -6.24
CA THR A 513 28.69 4.60 -5.98
C THR A 513 29.41 5.08 -7.23
N ARG A 514 28.98 4.65 -8.42
CA ARG A 514 29.61 5.00 -9.72
C ARG A 514 28.57 5.32 -10.79
N LYS A 515 28.97 6.15 -11.77
CA LYS A 515 28.10 6.50 -12.90
C LYS A 515 27.65 5.26 -13.67
N SER A 516 26.37 5.14 -13.95
CA SER A 516 25.73 3.96 -14.56
C SER A 516 26.39 3.52 -15.89
N ALA A 517 26.80 4.47 -16.74
CA ALA A 517 27.50 4.15 -17.99
C ALA A 517 28.86 3.49 -17.76
N HIS A 518 29.60 3.88 -16.71
CA HIS A 518 30.87 3.24 -16.36
C HIS A 518 30.64 1.84 -15.82
N VAL A 519 29.64 1.68 -14.95
CA VAL A 519 29.26 0.36 -14.39
C VAL A 519 28.80 -0.59 -15.50
N LEU A 520 28.00 -0.11 -16.45
CA LEU A 520 27.60 -0.90 -17.62
C LEU A 520 28.83 -1.39 -18.42
N GLY A 521 29.83 -0.55 -18.63
CA GLY A 521 31.10 -0.93 -19.24
C GLY A 521 31.85 -2.02 -18.47
N LEU A 522 31.86 -1.97 -17.15
CA LEU A 522 32.46 -3.00 -16.27
C LEU A 522 31.68 -4.31 -16.35
N ILE A 523 30.36 -4.25 -16.32
CA ILE A 523 29.49 -5.44 -16.48
C ILE A 523 29.71 -6.10 -17.86
N ASN A 524 29.95 -5.30 -18.91
CA ASN A 524 30.20 -5.79 -20.26
C ASN A 524 31.51 -6.58 -20.40
N HIS A 525 32.42 -6.54 -19.42
CA HIS A 525 33.55 -7.44 -19.35
C HIS A 525 33.13 -8.88 -19.03
N VAL A 526 32.02 -9.08 -18.34
CA VAL A 526 31.52 -10.38 -17.88
C VAL A 526 30.34 -10.87 -18.72
N PHE A 527 29.41 -9.99 -19.05
CA PHE A 527 28.19 -10.29 -19.81
C PHE A 527 28.15 -9.49 -21.12
N ASP A 528 27.43 -9.99 -22.11
CA ASP A 528 27.12 -9.22 -23.33
C ASP A 528 25.99 -8.27 -23.02
N ALA A 529 26.33 -7.02 -22.69
CA ALA A 529 25.44 -5.99 -22.20
C ALA A 529 25.63 -4.65 -22.95
N SER A 530 26.03 -4.69 -24.20
CA SER A 530 26.17 -3.52 -25.07
C SER A 530 24.93 -3.28 -25.93
N ALA A 531 24.90 -2.13 -26.63
CA ALA A 531 23.90 -1.86 -27.64
C ALA A 531 23.82 -2.95 -28.71
N GLN A 532 24.98 -3.44 -29.15
CA GLN A 532 25.09 -4.50 -30.16
C GLN A 532 24.51 -5.84 -29.68
N ASP A 533 24.49 -6.08 -28.38
CA ASP A 533 23.94 -7.28 -27.76
C ASP A 533 22.42 -7.12 -27.44
N GLY A 534 21.81 -5.99 -27.80
CA GLY A 534 20.40 -5.70 -27.60
C GLY A 534 20.03 -5.28 -26.19
N ALA A 535 21.00 -4.82 -25.38
CA ALA A 535 20.75 -4.23 -24.09
C ALA A 535 20.04 -2.87 -24.23
N VAL A 536 19.05 -2.58 -23.40
CA VAL A 536 18.25 -1.36 -23.38
C VAL A 536 17.97 -0.93 -21.94
N GLY A 537 18.01 0.36 -21.66
CA GLY A 537 17.55 0.94 -20.40
C GLY A 537 16.16 1.55 -20.54
N VAL A 538 15.20 1.08 -19.77
CA VAL A 538 13.83 1.59 -19.76
C VAL A 538 13.57 2.29 -18.43
N THR A 539 13.05 3.52 -18.46
CA THR A 539 12.72 4.25 -17.23
C THR A 539 11.22 4.45 -17.13
N ALA A 540 10.62 4.00 -16.04
CA ALA A 540 9.23 4.25 -15.72
C ALA A 540 9.09 5.62 -15.03
N VAL A 541 8.24 6.48 -15.58
CA VAL A 541 7.88 7.78 -15.06
C VAL A 541 6.42 7.75 -14.64
N LEU A 542 6.18 8.01 -13.35
CA LEU A 542 4.89 7.87 -12.70
C LEU A 542 4.42 9.25 -12.24
N GLN A 543 3.32 9.71 -12.80
CA GLN A 543 2.77 11.03 -12.46
C GLN A 543 1.25 11.08 -12.68
N ARG A 544 0.51 11.66 -11.73
CA ARG A 544 -0.93 11.90 -11.81
C ARG A 544 -1.74 10.66 -12.21
N GLY A 545 -1.39 9.51 -11.64
CA GLY A 545 -2.07 8.25 -11.93
C GLY A 545 -1.74 7.64 -13.31
N ARG A 546 -0.74 8.15 -14.02
CA ARG A 546 -0.25 7.61 -15.29
C ARG A 546 1.16 7.04 -15.14
N ILE A 547 1.42 6.00 -15.88
CA ILE A 547 2.74 5.40 -16.02
C ILE A 547 3.12 5.48 -17.48
N VAL A 548 4.28 6.08 -17.73
CA VAL A 548 4.87 6.18 -19.07
C VAL A 548 6.31 5.68 -19.01
N LEU A 549 6.64 4.73 -19.85
CA LEU A 549 7.98 4.19 -20.01
C LEU A 549 8.73 4.99 -21.07
N ILE A 550 9.93 5.45 -20.74
CA ILE A 550 10.81 6.17 -21.67
C ILE A 550 12.01 5.29 -21.99
N SER A 551 12.28 5.05 -23.26
CA SER A 551 13.33 4.17 -23.81
C SER A 551 14.09 4.85 -24.96
N ASP A 552 15.42 4.75 -25.09
CA ASP A 552 16.41 4.16 -24.21
C ASP A 552 17.04 5.24 -23.31
N THR A 553 17.12 4.96 -22.04
CA THR A 553 17.67 5.91 -21.04
C THR A 553 19.11 5.61 -20.64
N LEU A 554 19.73 4.51 -21.12
CA LEU A 554 21.02 4.07 -20.61
C LEU A 554 22.06 3.70 -21.69
N VAL A 555 21.69 3.00 -22.77
CA VAL A 555 22.62 2.28 -23.63
C VAL A 555 22.89 2.97 -24.95
N HIS A 556 21.85 3.19 -25.80
CA HIS A 556 22.00 3.68 -27.16
C HIS A 556 22.18 5.20 -27.20
N GLU A 557 23.35 5.65 -27.61
CA GLU A 557 23.62 7.10 -27.77
C GLU A 557 22.95 7.68 -29.02
N TRP A 558 23.08 6.98 -30.14
CA TRP A 558 22.53 7.35 -31.44
C TRP A 558 21.95 6.13 -32.16
N PRO A 559 20.76 5.66 -31.81
CA PRO A 559 20.15 4.47 -32.43
C PRO A 559 19.80 4.69 -33.89
N ASP A 560 19.96 3.65 -34.69
CA ASP A 560 19.38 3.59 -36.04
C ASP A 560 17.94 3.06 -36.02
N GLN A 561 17.29 2.90 -37.20
CA GLN A 561 15.91 2.41 -37.25
C GLN A 561 15.72 0.99 -36.69
N THR A 562 16.74 0.13 -36.83
CA THR A 562 16.71 -1.24 -36.31
C THR A 562 16.88 -1.23 -34.80
N ASP A 563 17.79 -0.39 -34.30
CA ASP A 563 17.95 -0.17 -32.84
C ASP A 563 16.68 0.38 -32.21
N LEU A 564 16.02 1.36 -32.86
CA LEU A 564 14.76 1.92 -32.39
C LEU A 564 13.65 0.87 -32.32
N ALA A 565 13.58 -0.04 -33.31
CA ALA A 565 12.65 -1.16 -33.27
C ALA A 565 12.96 -2.14 -32.11
N ASN A 566 14.26 -2.46 -31.90
CA ASN A 566 14.69 -3.27 -30.77
C ASN A 566 14.32 -2.61 -29.41
N ILE A 567 14.53 -1.29 -29.31
CA ILE A 567 14.17 -0.50 -28.12
C ILE A 567 12.66 -0.57 -27.88
N ALA A 568 11.85 -0.49 -28.94
CA ALA A 568 10.39 -0.60 -28.84
C ALA A 568 9.94 -1.97 -28.31
N GLU A 569 10.48 -3.06 -28.84
CA GLU A 569 10.18 -4.42 -28.37
C GLU A 569 10.60 -4.64 -26.91
N ARG A 570 11.78 -4.13 -26.50
CA ARG A 570 12.23 -4.20 -25.09
C ARG A 570 11.37 -3.34 -24.17
N GLY A 571 10.98 -2.14 -24.62
CA GLY A 571 10.04 -1.27 -23.90
C GLY A 571 8.67 -1.92 -23.70
N ALA A 572 8.13 -2.55 -24.75
CA ALA A 572 6.88 -3.31 -24.68
C ALA A 572 6.98 -4.50 -23.71
N GLY A 573 8.13 -5.20 -23.70
CA GLY A 573 8.39 -6.27 -22.73
C GLY A 573 8.36 -5.77 -21.29
N VAL A 574 9.03 -4.66 -20.99
CA VAL A 574 9.00 -4.04 -19.65
C VAL A 574 7.59 -3.57 -19.28
N ALA A 575 6.81 -3.05 -20.23
CA ALA A 575 5.41 -2.68 -19.98
C ALA A 575 4.59 -3.89 -19.51
N ARG A 576 4.72 -5.03 -20.18
CA ARG A 576 4.06 -6.30 -19.78
C ARG A 576 4.53 -6.79 -18.42
N ASP A 577 5.84 -6.71 -18.14
CA ASP A 577 6.39 -7.06 -16.84
C ASP A 577 5.81 -6.21 -15.70
N LEU A 578 5.41 -4.98 -16.01
CA LEU A 578 4.73 -4.06 -15.09
C LEU A 578 3.20 -4.23 -15.10
N GLY A 579 2.66 -5.18 -15.87
CA GLY A 579 1.21 -5.43 -15.97
C GLY A 579 0.45 -4.44 -16.85
N LEU A 580 1.15 -3.75 -17.76
CA LEU A 580 0.57 -2.80 -18.72
C LEU A 580 0.39 -3.46 -20.08
N ASP A 581 -0.68 -3.12 -20.77
CA ASP A 581 -0.86 -3.44 -22.19
C ASP A 581 -0.06 -2.42 -23.03
N PRO A 582 0.99 -2.85 -23.79
CA PRO A 582 1.93 -1.92 -24.41
C PRO A 582 1.33 -1.19 -25.60
N ARG A 583 1.34 0.14 -25.56
CA ARG A 583 1.10 1.06 -26.67
C ARG A 583 2.34 1.92 -26.87
N VAL A 584 3.05 1.65 -27.94
CA VAL A 584 4.37 2.23 -28.24
C VAL A 584 4.26 3.39 -29.19
N ALA A 585 4.82 4.56 -28.84
CA ALA A 585 4.94 5.69 -29.75
C ALA A 585 6.42 6.02 -30.01
N PHE A 586 6.78 6.13 -31.27
CA PHE A 586 8.06 6.71 -31.70
C PHE A 586 7.93 8.22 -31.70
N VAL A 587 8.58 8.90 -30.74
CA VAL A 587 8.37 10.32 -30.51
C VAL A 587 9.49 11.18 -31.10
N SER A 588 9.09 12.25 -31.75
CA SER A 588 9.97 13.22 -32.39
C SER A 588 9.41 14.65 -32.23
N PHE A 589 10.08 15.63 -32.81
CA PHE A 589 9.55 16.98 -32.97
C PHE A 589 8.60 17.12 -34.20
N SER A 590 8.57 16.12 -35.09
CA SER A 590 7.68 16.01 -36.25
C SER A 590 6.55 15.04 -36.00
N THR A 591 5.50 15.12 -36.82
CA THR A 591 4.36 14.21 -36.74
C THR A 591 4.01 13.75 -38.15
N PHE A 592 4.10 12.43 -38.39
CA PHE A 592 3.77 11.78 -39.68
C PHE A 592 4.42 12.45 -40.91
N GLY A 593 5.71 12.81 -40.77
CA GLY A 593 6.52 13.37 -41.87
C GLY A 593 6.59 14.88 -41.93
N TYR A 594 5.93 15.62 -41.06
CA TYR A 594 6.00 17.08 -41.07
C TYR A 594 6.37 17.67 -39.70
N PRO A 595 7.34 18.60 -39.64
CA PRO A 595 8.21 19.10 -40.70
C PRO A 595 9.24 18.04 -41.13
N VAL A 596 9.59 18.07 -42.44
CA VAL A 596 10.57 17.14 -43.03
C VAL A 596 11.95 17.35 -42.44
N SER A 597 12.57 16.26 -41.93
CA SER A 597 13.93 16.28 -41.39
C SER A 597 14.60 14.93 -41.56
N GLU A 598 15.86 14.95 -41.95
CA GLU A 598 16.67 13.72 -42.05
C GLU A 598 16.74 12.94 -40.70
N ARG A 599 16.80 13.65 -39.56
CA ARG A 599 16.82 13.02 -38.27
C ARG A 599 15.48 12.40 -37.87
N ALA A 600 14.36 13.03 -38.24
CA ALA A 600 13.03 12.48 -38.02
C ALA A 600 12.77 11.27 -38.92
N HIS A 601 13.39 11.19 -40.10
CA HIS A 601 13.23 10.08 -41.03
C HIS A 601 13.60 8.72 -40.43
N LYS A 602 14.62 8.64 -39.57
CA LYS A 602 14.94 7.40 -38.83
C LYS A 602 13.81 6.93 -37.94
N MET A 603 13.13 7.87 -37.29
CA MET A 603 11.97 7.57 -36.44
C MET A 603 10.78 7.08 -37.27
N GLN A 604 10.62 7.57 -38.49
CA GLN A 604 9.58 7.12 -39.44
C GLN A 604 9.81 5.70 -39.93
N LEU A 605 11.07 5.31 -40.15
CA LEU A 605 11.42 3.98 -40.64
C LEU A 605 11.34 2.88 -39.55
N ALA A 606 11.36 3.23 -38.27
CA ALA A 606 11.33 2.25 -37.21
C ALA A 606 10.01 1.45 -37.12
N PRO A 607 8.81 2.05 -37.30
CA PRO A 607 7.55 1.32 -37.45
C PRO A 607 7.57 0.30 -38.61
N GLU A 608 8.18 0.61 -39.75
CA GLU A 608 8.28 -0.31 -40.88
C GLU A 608 9.09 -1.58 -40.53
N VAL A 609 10.11 -1.43 -39.72
CA VAL A 609 10.86 -2.59 -39.18
C VAL A 609 9.98 -3.48 -38.29
N LEU A 610 9.12 -2.88 -37.47
CA LEU A 610 8.15 -3.63 -36.63
C LEU A 610 7.06 -4.29 -37.49
N ASP A 611 6.62 -3.65 -38.59
CA ASP A 611 5.67 -4.23 -39.55
C ASP A 611 6.24 -5.53 -40.17
N GLN A 612 7.53 -5.52 -40.53
CA GLN A 612 8.21 -6.71 -41.04
C GLN A 612 8.33 -7.83 -40.01
N ARG A 613 8.51 -7.47 -38.73
CA ARG A 613 8.64 -8.42 -37.60
C ARG A 613 7.31 -8.97 -37.12
N ARG A 614 6.17 -8.34 -37.47
CA ARG A 614 4.81 -8.71 -37.09
C ARG A 614 4.64 -8.85 -35.56
N VAL A 615 5.04 -7.78 -34.86
CA VAL A 615 4.95 -7.75 -33.39
C VAL A 615 3.48 -7.78 -32.91
N ASP A 616 3.27 -8.18 -31.66
CA ASP A 616 1.97 -8.43 -31.05
C ASP A 616 1.49 -7.29 -30.11
N PHE A 617 1.96 -6.06 -30.33
CA PHE A 617 1.58 -4.87 -29.56
C PHE A 617 1.28 -3.69 -30.49
N GLU A 618 0.54 -2.70 -29.98
CA GLU A 618 0.25 -1.47 -30.73
C GLU A 618 1.49 -0.57 -30.81
N TYR A 619 1.75 -0.02 -31.98
CA TYR A 619 2.82 0.95 -32.20
C TYR A 619 2.48 1.92 -33.33
N GLU A 620 2.99 3.16 -33.23
CA GLU A 620 2.77 4.19 -34.21
C GLU A 620 3.89 5.25 -34.16
N GLY A 621 4.05 6.00 -35.22
CA GLY A 621 4.94 7.18 -35.28
C GLY A 621 5.55 7.42 -36.64
N GLU A 622 6.40 8.45 -36.80
CA GLU A 622 6.81 9.34 -35.70
C GLU A 622 5.72 10.39 -35.40
N MET A 623 5.65 10.78 -34.14
CA MET A 623 4.71 11.81 -33.69
C MET A 623 5.30 12.63 -32.51
N THR A 624 4.72 13.81 -32.27
CA THR A 624 5.07 14.63 -31.10
C THR A 624 4.50 14.02 -29.81
N VAL A 625 5.10 14.34 -28.66
CA VAL A 625 4.72 13.78 -27.36
C VAL A 625 3.27 14.10 -26.97
N ASP A 626 2.75 15.26 -27.34
CA ASP A 626 1.35 15.64 -27.13
C ASP A 626 0.38 14.78 -27.96
N VAL A 627 0.71 14.45 -29.22
CA VAL A 627 -0.06 13.48 -30.01
C VAL A 627 -0.01 12.09 -29.36
N ALA A 628 1.16 11.65 -28.88
CA ALA A 628 1.33 10.34 -28.28
C ALA A 628 0.54 10.17 -26.96
N LEU A 629 0.42 11.24 -26.15
CA LEU A 629 -0.10 11.16 -24.78
C LEU A 629 -1.50 11.76 -24.57
N ASN A 630 -2.04 12.50 -25.53
CA ASN A 630 -3.31 13.21 -25.39
C ASN A 630 -4.33 12.73 -26.43
N THR A 631 -5.35 12.01 -25.96
CA THR A 631 -6.41 11.45 -26.81
C THR A 631 -7.10 12.50 -27.69
N LYS A 632 -7.36 13.71 -27.17
CA LYS A 632 -8.00 14.78 -27.96
C LYS A 632 -7.13 15.26 -29.12
N VAL A 633 -5.80 15.18 -28.98
CA VAL A 633 -4.87 15.53 -30.07
C VAL A 633 -4.77 14.37 -31.06
N GLN A 634 -4.79 13.12 -30.58
CA GLN A 634 -4.83 11.92 -31.41
C GLN A 634 -6.05 11.87 -32.34
N GLU A 635 -7.20 12.34 -31.89
CA GLU A 635 -8.43 12.40 -32.71
C GLU A 635 -8.25 13.18 -34.05
N GLN A 636 -7.23 14.03 -34.12
CA GLN A 636 -6.89 14.72 -35.37
C GLN A 636 -6.23 13.78 -36.42
N TYR A 637 -5.82 12.58 -35.98
CA TYR A 637 -5.13 11.59 -36.82
C TYR A 637 -5.87 10.23 -36.76
N PRO A 638 -7.06 10.15 -37.40
CA PRO A 638 -7.94 8.96 -37.30
C PRO A 638 -7.35 7.70 -37.95
N PHE A 639 -6.25 7.82 -38.70
CA PHE A 639 -5.51 6.70 -39.28
C PHE A 639 -4.49 6.08 -38.31
N SER A 640 -4.25 6.69 -37.13
CA SER A 640 -3.31 6.16 -36.12
C SER A 640 -3.74 4.77 -35.68
N ARG A 641 -2.75 3.89 -35.54
CA ARG A 641 -2.93 2.51 -35.06
C ARG A 641 -3.08 2.39 -33.53
N LEU A 642 -2.79 3.48 -32.78
CA LEU A 642 -2.95 3.50 -31.34
C LEU A 642 -4.44 3.67 -30.97
N THR A 643 -4.95 2.77 -30.14
CA THR A 643 -6.34 2.83 -29.63
C THR A 643 -6.51 3.74 -28.42
N GLY A 644 -5.42 4.32 -27.92
CA GLY A 644 -5.40 5.25 -26.79
C GLY A 644 -4.02 5.84 -26.56
N PRO A 645 -3.83 6.62 -25.47
CA PRO A 645 -2.54 7.23 -25.15
C PRO A 645 -1.43 6.19 -25.04
N ALA A 646 -0.28 6.49 -25.62
CA ALA A 646 0.90 5.64 -25.50
C ALA A 646 1.34 5.54 -24.04
N ASN A 647 1.87 4.37 -23.68
CA ASN A 647 2.49 4.14 -22.37
C ASN A 647 3.98 3.74 -22.50
N VAL A 648 4.47 3.59 -23.74
CA VAL A 648 5.89 3.40 -24.04
C VAL A 648 6.31 4.44 -25.06
N LEU A 649 7.25 5.32 -24.71
CA LEU A 649 7.80 6.34 -25.61
C LEU A 649 9.22 5.93 -26.00
N VAL A 650 9.42 5.68 -27.29
CA VAL A 650 10.75 5.49 -27.88
C VAL A 650 11.24 6.85 -28.38
N VAL A 651 12.33 7.33 -27.78
CA VAL A 651 12.89 8.65 -28.08
C VAL A 651 14.10 8.56 -29.02
N PRO A 652 14.45 9.64 -29.76
CA PRO A 652 15.47 9.60 -30.81
C PRO A 652 16.88 9.25 -30.34
N ALA A 653 17.18 9.49 -29.07
CA ALA A 653 18.52 9.27 -28.50
C ALA A 653 18.53 9.33 -26.98
N ARG A 654 19.54 8.73 -26.35
CA ARG A 654 19.73 8.72 -24.88
C ARG A 654 19.70 10.10 -24.23
N HIS A 655 20.23 11.13 -24.88
CA HIS A 655 20.21 12.48 -24.33
C HIS A 655 18.78 13.05 -24.25
N SER A 656 17.94 12.80 -25.23
CA SER A 656 16.51 13.20 -25.19
C SER A 656 15.79 12.48 -24.05
N ALA A 657 16.02 11.17 -23.91
CA ALA A 657 15.47 10.37 -22.82
C ALA A 657 15.87 10.91 -21.44
N SER A 658 17.19 11.11 -21.24
CA SER A 658 17.74 11.56 -19.95
C SER A 658 17.23 12.95 -19.55
N ILE A 659 17.16 13.89 -20.50
CA ILE A 659 16.63 15.23 -20.26
C ILE A 659 15.15 15.16 -19.90
N SER A 660 14.34 14.43 -20.66
CA SER A 660 12.90 14.31 -20.43
C SER A 660 12.58 13.71 -19.06
N VAL A 661 13.24 12.60 -18.70
CA VAL A 661 13.05 11.96 -17.39
C VAL A 661 13.38 12.93 -16.25
N LYS A 662 14.52 13.60 -16.31
CA LYS A 662 14.95 14.54 -15.26
C LYS A 662 14.06 15.77 -15.16
N LEU A 663 13.62 16.33 -16.30
CA LEU A 663 12.67 17.44 -16.27
C LEU A 663 11.34 17.05 -15.62
N MET A 664 10.83 15.85 -15.91
CA MET A 664 9.61 15.38 -15.27
C MET A 664 9.79 15.13 -13.77
N GLN A 665 10.95 14.64 -13.37
CA GLN A 665 11.28 14.42 -11.96
C GLN A 665 11.39 15.76 -11.21
N GLU A 666 12.23 16.67 -11.69
CA GLU A 666 12.55 17.91 -10.96
C GLU A 666 11.44 18.97 -11.05
N MET A 667 10.81 19.13 -12.20
CA MET A 667 9.77 20.15 -12.39
C MET A 667 8.35 19.59 -12.26
N GLY A 668 8.15 18.34 -12.63
CA GLY A 668 6.85 17.69 -12.59
C GLY A 668 6.55 16.99 -11.28
N GLY A 669 7.53 16.75 -10.42
CA GLY A 669 7.37 15.95 -9.21
C GLY A 669 7.03 14.48 -9.50
N ALA A 670 7.46 13.97 -10.66
CA ALA A 670 7.21 12.59 -11.04
C ALA A 670 8.07 11.61 -10.22
N THR A 671 7.49 10.49 -9.81
CA THR A 671 8.26 9.35 -9.29
C THR A 671 8.91 8.62 -10.46
N VAL A 672 10.19 8.32 -10.34
CA VAL A 672 10.99 7.68 -11.40
C VAL A 672 11.53 6.35 -10.90
N ILE A 673 11.31 5.26 -11.68
CA ILE A 673 11.87 3.93 -11.40
C ILE A 673 12.76 3.54 -12.60
N GLY A 674 14.03 3.32 -12.35
CA GLY A 674 14.96 2.93 -13.40
C GLY A 674 16.28 3.72 -13.43
N PRO A 675 17.12 3.55 -14.46
CA PRO A 675 16.85 2.75 -15.68
C PRO A 675 16.78 1.24 -15.42
N ILE A 676 15.71 0.60 -15.85
CA ILE A 676 15.53 -0.85 -15.80
C ILE A 676 16.33 -1.45 -16.96
N LEU A 677 17.41 -2.17 -16.66
CA LEU A 677 18.23 -2.83 -17.67
C LEU A 677 17.52 -4.10 -18.18
N THR A 678 17.28 -4.15 -19.47
CA THR A 678 16.68 -5.29 -20.17
C THR A 678 17.53 -5.70 -21.38
N GLY A 679 17.20 -6.83 -22.02
CA GLY A 679 17.98 -7.34 -23.16
C GLY A 679 19.26 -8.08 -22.78
N VAL A 680 19.59 -8.18 -21.50
CA VAL A 680 20.71 -8.98 -20.98
C VAL A 680 20.16 -10.33 -20.50
N ASN A 681 20.88 -11.43 -20.83
CA ASN A 681 20.44 -12.81 -20.54
C ASN A 681 20.50 -13.21 -19.05
N THR A 682 20.69 -12.24 -18.16
CA THR A 682 20.75 -12.45 -16.71
C THR A 682 20.06 -11.31 -15.97
N SER A 683 19.84 -11.47 -14.69
CA SER A 683 19.14 -10.50 -13.84
C SER A 683 20.12 -9.51 -13.22
N ILE A 684 20.32 -8.35 -13.87
CA ILE A 684 21.18 -7.26 -13.40
C ILE A 684 20.41 -5.97 -13.44
N GLN A 685 20.54 -5.16 -12.37
CA GLN A 685 20.05 -3.81 -12.34
C GLN A 685 21.15 -2.82 -11.90
N ILE A 686 21.19 -1.66 -12.56
CA ILE A 686 22.22 -0.64 -12.33
C ILE A 686 21.54 0.61 -11.76
N CYS A 687 21.85 0.93 -10.51
CA CYS A 687 21.35 2.10 -9.81
C CYS A 687 22.04 3.41 -10.26
N SER A 688 21.47 4.54 -9.91
CA SER A 688 22.11 5.85 -10.03
C SER A 688 22.88 6.19 -8.74
N THR A 689 23.90 7.04 -8.84
CA THR A 689 24.64 7.56 -7.67
C THR A 689 23.79 8.41 -6.73
N VAL A 690 22.64 8.88 -7.19
CA VAL A 690 21.66 9.65 -6.39
C VAL A 690 20.48 8.79 -5.90
N SER A 691 20.49 7.49 -6.18
CA SER A 691 19.44 6.57 -5.72
C SER A 691 19.34 6.54 -4.20
N THR A 692 18.11 6.58 -3.72
CA THR A 692 17.78 6.37 -2.30
C THR A 692 17.82 4.87 -1.95
N GLU A 693 17.72 4.54 -0.67
CA GLU A 693 17.59 3.14 -0.22
C GLU A 693 16.37 2.43 -0.83
N ASN A 694 15.23 3.16 -0.94
CA ASN A 694 14.03 2.62 -1.57
C ASN A 694 14.20 2.40 -3.07
N ASP A 695 14.92 3.27 -3.78
CA ASP A 695 15.22 3.07 -5.20
C ASP A 695 16.08 1.81 -5.41
N ILE A 696 17.09 1.61 -4.57
CA ILE A 696 17.96 0.42 -4.61
C ILE A 696 17.15 -0.84 -4.30
N LEU A 697 16.26 -0.81 -3.31
CA LEU A 697 15.34 -1.90 -3.01
C LEU A 697 14.41 -2.21 -4.19
N ASN A 698 13.82 -1.19 -4.81
CA ASN A 698 12.96 -1.37 -5.99
C ASN A 698 13.71 -2.04 -7.15
N MET A 699 14.98 -1.66 -7.36
CA MET A 699 15.82 -2.30 -8.37
C MET A 699 16.14 -3.75 -8.01
N ALA A 700 16.33 -4.09 -6.75
CA ALA A 700 16.51 -5.47 -6.28
C ALA A 700 15.24 -6.31 -6.48
N VAL A 701 14.07 -5.75 -6.19
CA VAL A 701 12.75 -6.38 -6.42
C VAL A 701 12.54 -6.65 -7.91
N LEU A 702 12.84 -5.69 -8.79
CA LEU A 702 12.77 -5.86 -10.25
C LEU A 702 13.73 -6.96 -10.74
N ALA A 703 14.95 -7.03 -10.19
CA ALA A 703 15.89 -8.08 -10.49
C ALA A 703 15.36 -9.46 -10.05
N ALA A 704 14.79 -9.57 -8.85
CA ALA A 704 14.20 -10.80 -8.34
C ALA A 704 13.03 -11.29 -9.20
N CYS A 705 12.14 -10.39 -9.64
CA CYS A 705 11.03 -10.74 -10.55
C CYS A 705 11.52 -11.37 -11.85
N LYS A 706 12.64 -10.89 -12.41
CA LYS A 706 13.25 -11.43 -13.63
C LYS A 706 13.85 -12.82 -13.43
N VAL A 707 14.29 -13.15 -12.23
CA VAL A 707 14.74 -14.50 -11.88
C VAL A 707 13.57 -15.47 -11.91
N GLY A 708 12.45 -15.12 -11.25
CA GLY A 708 11.25 -15.96 -11.18
C GLY A 708 10.56 -16.22 -12.53
N SER A 709 10.74 -15.36 -13.53
CA SER A 709 10.14 -15.54 -14.86
C SER A 709 10.91 -16.51 -15.78
N LYS A 710 12.08 -17.01 -15.35
CA LYS A 710 12.90 -17.98 -16.10
C LYS A 710 12.66 -19.45 -15.67
N GLY A 711 11.86 -19.70 -14.66
CA GLY A 711 11.38 -21.02 -14.22
C GLY A 711 9.97 -21.27 -14.74
#